data_bd825fbaa88b454b59f50d090f6366a1
#
_entry.id   bd825fbaa88b454b59f50d090f6366a1
#
_cell.length_a   1.000
_cell.length_b   1.000
_cell.length_c   1.000
_cell.angle_alpha   90.00
_cell.angle_beta   90.00
_cell.angle_gamma   90.00
#
_symmetry.space_group_name_H-M   'P 1'
#
loop_
_entity.id
_entity.type
_entity.pdbx_description
1 polymer ?
#
loop_
_entity_poly.entity_id
_entity_poly.type
_entity_poly.pdbx_seq_one_letter_code
_entity_poly.pdbx_strand_id
1 'polypeptide(L)'
;MENHKKLDPFHARTVFETGNGPAVLYRLAALDSITNLEKLPYSIRILLESALRNCDDFEVCEKDIRNIANWTPNGKRMEIPFKPARVILQDFTGVPCVVDLAAMRSAMERLGGDTKKINPLVPVDLVIDHSVQTDYFGSCDAFAKNLQLEFHRNSERYALLRWAQNTLANFRAVPPSMGIIHQINLEYLAKCVFLQKDENGENVAFPDTLVGTDSHTVMINGLGVLGWGVGGIEAEAVMLGQPLFMLLPDVIGVNLTGRLKPGVTATDLVLTITEMLRKEGVVGKFVEYFGDGVPTMKLADRATLANMGPEYGATMGFFPVDAQTIDYLRQTGRTDAEVALVENYTKTQKLFRTPDAPTPDYTKVLTLDLGSVEPCLAGPKRPQDRVLLSQMKPRFAESLAAPVEKRGFALNETSAQRTGTVANADGSQSTIGHGAVVIASITSCTNTSNPGVMLAAGLLAKHAVEKGLKSKPWVKTSLAPGSRVVTDYLNQAGLTPFLDQLGFQTVGYGCLTCIGNSGQVIESVGKAITENELVAAAVVSGNRNFEGRVNPLVKANYLASPPLVVAYALAGTVDFDFEKTPLGTDANGQPVFLKDVFPTNEEIAAAEKSSVLPEMFAQRYSSVFECDPATNDEGMKQWNAIPAGKSDLFPWDLKSTYVQEPPFMTEMTADYDADRDYSIRSARVLLALGDSITTDHISPAGAIKKESPAGKFLIESGVEQKEFNSYGSRRGNDRVMTRGTFANIRLRNLLAPGTEGGVTRFFPGGEQMSVFDAAMKYRSENVPLIVLAGAEYGTGSSRDWAAKGACLLGIRAVIAQSYERIHRSNLVGMGVLPLQFQCGETWQSLGLTGEEIFDVAFSMKSLQPGAELPVTARKSDGTCVTFITTVRIDTPVEIEYYRNGGILQTVLRKLLAK
;
A
#
# COMPACT_ATOMS: atom_id res chain seq x y z
N MET A 1 -30.29 -5.78 -6.26
CA MET A 1 -30.56 -6.05 -4.83
C MET A 1 -32.05 -5.82 -4.67
N GLU A 2 -32.81 -6.81 -4.24
CA GLU A 2 -34.01 -6.42 -3.54
C GLU A 2 -33.52 -5.39 -2.53
N ASN A 3 -34.12 -4.20 -2.53
CA ASN A 3 -33.84 -3.21 -1.49
C ASN A 3 -34.36 -3.81 -0.20
N HIS A 4 -33.52 -4.62 0.46
CA HIS A 4 -33.84 -5.07 1.82
C HIS A 4 -33.94 -3.80 2.65
N LYS A 5 -35.12 -3.58 3.21
CA LYS A 5 -35.41 -2.39 4.01
C LYS A 5 -34.46 -2.39 5.20
N LYS A 6 -33.77 -1.26 5.43
CA LYS A 6 -32.96 -1.10 6.64
C LYS A 6 -33.82 -1.35 7.87
N LEU A 7 -33.33 -2.18 8.78
CA LEU A 7 -33.98 -2.52 10.05
C LEU A 7 -33.29 -1.76 11.18
N ASP A 8 -34.05 -1.49 12.21
CA ASP A 8 -33.55 -0.90 13.46
C ASP A 8 -34.01 -1.75 14.67
N PRO A 9 -33.43 -2.95 14.84
CA PRO A 9 -33.87 -3.89 15.88
C PRO A 9 -33.60 -3.39 17.31
N PHE A 10 -32.75 -2.36 17.47
CA PHE A 10 -32.42 -1.80 18.78
C PHE A 10 -33.01 -0.40 19.02
N HIS A 11 -33.83 0.12 18.10
CA HIS A 11 -34.38 1.47 18.15
C HIS A 11 -33.29 2.55 18.32
N ALA A 12 -32.19 2.36 17.60
CA ALA A 12 -31.00 3.19 17.70
C ALA A 12 -31.10 4.51 16.92
N ARG A 13 -32.00 4.56 15.91
CA ARG A 13 -32.17 5.73 15.04
C ARG A 13 -32.78 6.88 15.84
N THR A 14 -32.03 7.99 15.92
CA THR A 14 -32.42 9.17 16.72
C THR A 14 -31.89 10.46 16.12
N VAL A 15 -32.46 11.59 16.51
CA VAL A 15 -32.02 12.92 16.10
C VAL A 15 -30.99 13.45 17.08
N PHE A 16 -29.97 14.16 16.58
CA PHE A 16 -28.99 14.90 17.37
C PHE A 16 -28.67 16.24 16.71
N GLU A 17 -28.05 17.15 17.45
CA GLU A 17 -27.62 18.46 16.98
C GLU A 17 -26.20 18.40 16.44
N THR A 18 -26.02 18.74 15.14
CA THR A 18 -24.71 18.74 14.50
C THR A 18 -23.87 20.00 14.83
N GLY A 19 -24.48 21.03 15.33
CA GLY A 19 -23.95 22.40 15.42
C GLY A 19 -24.39 23.29 14.25
N ASN A 20 -25.04 22.71 13.23
CA ASN A 20 -25.57 23.37 12.04
C ASN A 20 -27.01 22.91 11.72
N GLY A 21 -27.73 22.51 12.73
CA GLY A 21 -29.07 21.98 12.64
C GLY A 21 -29.12 20.47 12.91
N PRO A 22 -30.35 19.92 12.98
CA PRO A 22 -30.58 18.54 13.36
C PRO A 22 -30.18 17.57 12.24
N ALA A 23 -29.66 16.40 12.64
CA ALA A 23 -29.45 15.25 11.77
C ALA A 23 -29.81 13.96 12.53
N VAL A 24 -29.90 12.87 11.78
CA VAL A 24 -30.16 11.52 12.31
C VAL A 24 -28.82 10.79 12.50
N LEU A 25 -28.75 9.99 13.56
CA LEU A 25 -27.68 8.99 13.75
C LEU A 25 -28.25 7.68 14.29
N TYR A 26 -27.46 6.61 14.26
CA TYR A 26 -27.75 5.34 14.91
C TYR A 26 -26.95 5.26 16.21
N ARG A 27 -27.60 5.54 17.33
CA ARG A 27 -26.97 5.78 18.63
C ARG A 27 -26.43 4.50 19.26
N LEU A 28 -25.13 4.45 19.49
CA LEU A 28 -24.47 3.28 20.10
C LEU A 28 -24.99 2.99 21.52
N ALA A 29 -25.39 4.02 22.28
CA ALA A 29 -25.97 3.87 23.61
C ALA A 29 -27.30 3.08 23.63
N ALA A 30 -27.96 2.85 22.50
CA ALA A 30 -29.10 1.94 22.42
C ALA A 30 -28.69 0.47 22.75
N LEU A 31 -27.41 0.17 22.72
CA LEU A 31 -26.84 -1.15 23.03
C LEU A 31 -26.32 -1.27 24.47
N ASP A 32 -26.52 -0.26 25.34
CA ASP A 32 -26.07 -0.26 26.75
C ASP A 32 -26.64 -1.42 27.57
N SER A 33 -27.77 -2.03 27.14
CA SER A 33 -28.34 -3.21 27.78
C SER A 33 -27.59 -4.53 27.47
N ILE A 34 -26.74 -4.55 26.43
CA ILE A 34 -26.02 -5.75 25.98
C ILE A 34 -24.52 -5.62 26.04
N THR A 35 -24.01 -4.39 26.12
CA THR A 35 -22.55 -4.16 26.20
C THR A 35 -22.23 -2.90 26.99
N ASN A 36 -21.07 -2.86 27.63
CA ASN A 36 -20.51 -1.63 28.17
C ASN A 36 -19.58 -1.00 27.11
N LEU A 37 -20.08 0.03 26.41
CA LEU A 37 -19.32 0.70 25.34
C LEU A 37 -17.95 1.22 25.79
N GLU A 38 -17.81 1.64 27.06
CA GLU A 38 -16.55 2.18 27.56
C GLU A 38 -15.43 1.14 27.67
N LYS A 39 -15.80 -0.14 27.75
CA LYS A 39 -14.87 -1.27 27.73
C LYS A 39 -14.46 -1.70 26.32
N LEU A 40 -15.26 -1.38 25.30
CA LEU A 40 -14.92 -1.71 23.94
C LEU A 40 -13.81 -0.77 23.41
N PRO A 41 -12.80 -1.28 22.68
CA PRO A 41 -11.88 -0.46 21.90
C PRO A 41 -12.63 0.49 20.96
N TYR A 42 -12.10 1.68 20.72
CA TYR A 42 -12.74 2.67 19.85
C TYR A 42 -12.93 2.14 18.42
N SER A 43 -11.97 1.39 17.91
CA SER A 43 -12.07 0.72 16.61
C SER A 43 -13.24 -0.27 16.53
N ILE A 44 -13.50 -1.01 17.62
CA ILE A 44 -14.64 -1.94 17.71
C ILE A 44 -15.97 -1.17 17.78
N ARG A 45 -16.03 -0.02 18.49
CA ARG A 45 -17.23 0.83 18.52
C ARG A 45 -17.61 1.33 17.11
N ILE A 46 -16.59 1.67 16.24
CA ILE A 46 -16.85 2.09 14.86
C ILE A 46 -17.38 0.93 14.01
N LEU A 47 -16.82 -0.29 14.17
CA LEU A 47 -17.38 -1.48 13.50
C LEU A 47 -18.81 -1.76 13.95
N LEU A 48 -19.09 -1.57 15.25
CA LEU A 48 -20.42 -1.74 15.83
C LEU A 48 -21.43 -0.72 15.27
N GLU A 49 -21.03 0.55 15.11
CA GLU A 49 -21.86 1.57 14.46
C GLU A 49 -22.19 1.20 13.02
N SER A 50 -21.17 0.77 12.28
CA SER A 50 -21.36 0.36 10.89
C SER A 50 -22.35 -0.80 10.75
N ALA A 51 -22.27 -1.81 11.62
CA ALA A 51 -23.21 -2.94 11.63
C ALA A 51 -24.63 -2.49 12.04
N LEU A 52 -24.74 -1.65 13.08
CA LEU A 52 -26.00 -1.13 13.56
C LEU A 52 -26.77 -0.33 12.50
N ARG A 53 -26.08 0.54 11.78
CA ARG A 53 -26.64 1.40 10.73
C ARG A 53 -26.99 0.66 9.45
N ASN A 54 -26.29 -0.44 9.14
CA ASN A 54 -26.48 -1.19 7.90
C ASN A 54 -27.24 -2.51 8.08
N CYS A 55 -27.92 -2.70 9.24
CA CYS A 55 -28.72 -3.89 9.50
C CYS A 55 -29.87 -3.98 8.50
N ASP A 56 -29.96 -5.11 7.77
CA ASP A 56 -31.00 -5.41 6.78
C ASP A 56 -31.50 -6.87 6.89
N ASP A 57 -30.98 -7.60 7.89
CA ASP A 57 -31.22 -9.03 8.17
C ASP A 57 -30.88 -9.97 6.98
N PHE A 58 -30.08 -9.47 6.05
CA PHE A 58 -29.59 -10.21 4.90
C PHE A 58 -28.05 -10.16 4.77
N GLU A 59 -27.48 -8.98 4.50
CA GLU A 59 -26.03 -8.78 4.45
C GLU A 59 -25.44 -8.49 5.84
N VAL A 60 -26.18 -7.77 6.68
CA VAL A 60 -25.84 -7.45 8.07
C VAL A 60 -27.02 -7.80 8.95
N CYS A 61 -26.87 -8.84 9.78
CA CYS A 61 -27.93 -9.35 10.64
C CYS A 61 -27.83 -8.82 12.07
N GLU A 62 -28.93 -8.89 12.83
CA GLU A 62 -28.92 -8.59 14.28
C GLU A 62 -27.86 -9.40 15.03
N LYS A 63 -27.63 -10.66 14.62
CA LYS A 63 -26.60 -11.54 15.18
C LYS A 63 -25.21 -10.94 15.08
N ASP A 64 -24.89 -10.25 13.97
CA ASP A 64 -23.57 -9.65 13.75
C ASP A 64 -23.37 -8.46 14.70
N ILE A 65 -24.41 -7.65 14.90
CA ILE A 65 -24.39 -6.55 15.88
C ILE A 65 -24.10 -7.11 17.28
N ARG A 66 -24.81 -8.18 17.69
CA ARG A 66 -24.57 -8.84 18.99
C ARG A 66 -23.19 -9.45 19.12
N ASN A 67 -22.64 -10.03 18.04
CA ASN A 67 -21.29 -10.58 18.02
C ASN A 67 -20.24 -9.47 18.27
N ILE A 68 -20.38 -8.32 17.61
CA ILE A 68 -19.47 -7.18 17.79
C ILE A 68 -19.65 -6.56 19.18
N ALA A 69 -20.88 -6.35 19.63
CA ALA A 69 -21.18 -5.79 20.95
C ALA A 69 -20.61 -6.63 22.11
N ASN A 70 -20.55 -7.95 21.94
CA ASN A 70 -20.00 -8.89 22.93
C ASN A 70 -18.49 -9.14 22.75
N TRP A 71 -17.78 -8.27 22.04
CA TRP A 71 -16.33 -8.40 21.93
C TRP A 71 -15.66 -8.38 23.32
N THR A 72 -14.75 -9.30 23.55
CA THR A 72 -13.91 -9.36 24.76
C THR A 72 -12.47 -9.73 24.40
N PRO A 73 -11.46 -9.39 25.22
CA PRO A 73 -10.05 -9.67 24.95
C PRO A 73 -9.75 -11.12 24.55
N ASN A 74 -10.39 -12.08 25.20
CA ASN A 74 -10.18 -13.52 25.02
C ASN A 74 -11.40 -14.22 24.38
N GLY A 75 -12.33 -13.46 23.78
CA GLY A 75 -13.53 -13.99 23.16
C GLY A 75 -13.23 -14.74 21.85
N LYS A 76 -14.18 -15.60 21.46
CA LYS A 76 -14.13 -16.25 20.14
C LYS A 76 -14.23 -15.19 19.04
N ARG A 77 -13.37 -15.28 18.05
CA ARG A 77 -13.41 -14.40 16.88
C ARG A 77 -14.41 -14.96 15.86
N MET A 78 -15.54 -14.26 15.73
CA MET A 78 -16.57 -14.58 14.75
C MET A 78 -16.32 -13.76 13.49
N GLU A 79 -16.80 -14.26 12.36
CA GLU A 79 -16.84 -13.48 11.14
C GLU A 79 -17.91 -12.42 11.23
N ILE A 80 -17.62 -11.22 10.74
CA ILE A 80 -18.53 -10.08 10.69
C ILE A 80 -18.50 -9.42 9.30
N PRO A 81 -19.64 -8.90 8.82
CA PRO A 81 -19.67 -8.03 7.65
C PRO A 81 -19.27 -6.59 8.03
N PHE A 82 -18.53 -5.94 7.15
CA PHE A 82 -18.17 -4.54 7.27
C PHE A 82 -18.48 -3.79 5.97
N LYS A 83 -19.24 -2.72 6.04
CA LYS A 83 -19.55 -1.83 4.91
C LYS A 83 -18.80 -0.49 5.07
N PRO A 84 -17.65 -0.32 4.40
CA PRO A 84 -16.93 0.95 4.38
C PRO A 84 -17.77 2.06 3.77
N ALA A 85 -17.61 3.30 4.25
CA ALA A 85 -18.34 4.47 3.76
C ALA A 85 -17.85 4.94 2.39
N ARG A 86 -16.60 4.67 2.02
CA ARG A 86 -15.98 5.04 0.73
C ARG A 86 -14.79 4.17 0.39
N VAL A 87 -14.31 4.33 -0.85
CA VAL A 87 -13.11 3.67 -1.37
C VAL A 87 -12.11 4.71 -1.86
N ILE A 88 -10.82 4.46 -1.61
CA ILE A 88 -9.73 5.27 -2.14
C ILE A 88 -8.78 4.41 -2.97
N LEU A 89 -8.40 4.92 -4.16
CA LEU A 89 -7.58 4.20 -5.12
C LEU A 89 -6.32 5.01 -5.44
N GLN A 90 -5.18 4.37 -5.56
CA GLN A 90 -4.01 4.95 -6.22
C GLN A 90 -3.89 4.40 -7.65
N ASP A 91 -3.19 5.07 -8.54
CA ASP A 91 -3.27 4.79 -9.98
C ASP A 91 -2.63 3.45 -10.42
N PHE A 92 -1.65 2.88 -9.70
CA PHE A 92 -1.08 1.58 -10.10
C PHE A 92 -1.95 0.38 -9.76
N THR A 93 -2.76 0.48 -8.70
CA THR A 93 -3.67 -0.58 -8.26
C THR A 93 -5.14 -0.25 -8.52
N GLY A 94 -5.46 1.03 -8.72
CA GLY A 94 -6.79 1.50 -9.04
C GLY A 94 -7.12 1.45 -10.54
N VAL A 95 -6.14 1.65 -11.42
CA VAL A 95 -6.36 1.48 -12.88
C VAL A 95 -6.91 0.10 -13.22
N PRO A 96 -6.39 -1.04 -12.70
CA PRO A 96 -7.03 -2.34 -12.90
C PRO A 96 -8.50 -2.38 -12.47
N CYS A 97 -8.85 -1.76 -11.33
CA CYS A 97 -10.24 -1.69 -10.88
C CYS A 97 -11.13 -0.93 -11.89
N VAL A 98 -10.62 0.18 -12.43
CA VAL A 98 -11.34 0.95 -13.47
C VAL A 98 -11.44 0.16 -14.76
N VAL A 99 -10.41 -0.58 -15.16
CA VAL A 99 -10.45 -1.51 -16.31
C VAL A 99 -11.56 -2.55 -16.12
N ASP A 100 -11.64 -3.13 -14.92
CA ASP A 100 -12.66 -4.15 -14.64
C ASP A 100 -14.07 -3.57 -14.67
N LEU A 101 -14.31 -2.37 -14.11
CA LEU A 101 -15.60 -1.69 -14.21
C LEU A 101 -15.97 -1.37 -15.67
N ALA A 102 -14.99 -0.92 -16.48
CA ALA A 102 -15.18 -0.68 -17.90
C ALA A 102 -15.51 -1.97 -18.66
N ALA A 103 -14.78 -3.06 -18.34
CA ALA A 103 -15.03 -4.38 -18.95
C ALA A 103 -16.38 -4.98 -18.51
N MET A 104 -16.78 -4.77 -17.24
CA MET A 104 -18.12 -5.14 -16.78
C MET A 104 -19.23 -4.41 -17.56
N ARG A 105 -19.06 -3.11 -17.88
CA ARG A 105 -20.00 -2.39 -18.74
C ARG A 105 -20.08 -3.00 -20.14
N SER A 106 -18.92 -3.30 -20.74
CA SER A 106 -18.86 -3.95 -22.05
C SER A 106 -19.50 -5.34 -22.04
N ALA A 107 -19.27 -6.12 -20.98
CA ALA A 107 -19.90 -7.43 -20.79
C ALA A 107 -21.42 -7.30 -20.58
N MET A 108 -21.85 -6.31 -19.78
CA MET A 108 -23.28 -6.04 -19.54
C MET A 108 -24.00 -5.73 -20.87
N GLU A 109 -23.41 -4.92 -21.75
CA GLU A 109 -23.97 -4.64 -23.08
C GLU A 109 -24.06 -5.88 -23.94
N ARG A 110 -22.96 -6.68 -24.02
CA ARG A 110 -22.94 -7.94 -24.79
C ARG A 110 -24.02 -8.93 -24.33
N LEU A 111 -24.35 -8.90 -23.05
CA LEU A 111 -25.36 -9.76 -22.43
C LEU A 111 -26.78 -9.14 -22.48
N GLY A 112 -26.95 -7.97 -23.09
CA GLY A 112 -28.25 -7.30 -23.27
C GLY A 112 -28.77 -6.56 -22.04
N GLY A 113 -27.90 -6.26 -21.06
CA GLY A 113 -28.25 -5.54 -19.83
C GLY A 113 -28.01 -4.04 -19.94
N ASP A 114 -28.42 -3.30 -18.89
CA ASP A 114 -28.21 -1.86 -18.78
C ASP A 114 -26.82 -1.55 -18.20
N THR A 115 -25.95 -0.98 -19.02
CA THR A 115 -24.58 -0.61 -18.64
C THR A 115 -24.50 0.36 -17.47
N LYS A 116 -25.52 1.22 -17.28
CA LYS A 116 -25.59 2.22 -16.21
C LYS A 116 -25.77 1.62 -14.83
N LYS A 117 -26.14 0.33 -14.74
CA LYS A 117 -26.15 -0.39 -13.46
C LYS A 117 -24.73 -0.64 -12.91
N ILE A 118 -23.70 -0.58 -13.76
CA ILE A 118 -22.30 -0.70 -13.36
C ILE A 118 -21.76 0.69 -12.99
N ASN A 119 -21.90 1.03 -11.72
CA ASN A 119 -21.38 2.27 -11.12
C ASN A 119 -20.98 2.02 -9.68
N PRO A 120 -20.01 2.75 -9.13
CA PRO A 120 -19.75 2.78 -7.71
C PRO A 120 -20.99 3.24 -6.92
N LEU A 121 -21.37 2.45 -5.90
CA LEU A 121 -22.50 2.76 -4.99
C LEU A 121 -22.05 3.55 -3.76
N VAL A 122 -20.74 3.66 -3.55
CA VAL A 122 -20.11 4.50 -2.52
C VAL A 122 -19.16 5.50 -3.20
N PRO A 123 -18.82 6.62 -2.54
CA PRO A 123 -17.82 7.55 -3.07
C PRO A 123 -16.48 6.87 -3.33
N VAL A 124 -15.89 7.13 -4.48
CA VAL A 124 -14.57 6.62 -4.90
C VAL A 124 -13.70 7.77 -5.33
N ASP A 125 -12.57 7.93 -4.67
CA ASP A 125 -11.54 8.89 -5.05
C ASP A 125 -10.29 8.14 -5.53
N LEU A 126 -9.86 8.41 -6.77
CA LEU A 126 -8.60 7.90 -7.29
C LEU A 126 -7.58 9.02 -7.33
N VAL A 127 -6.40 8.80 -6.76
CA VAL A 127 -5.29 9.76 -6.78
C VAL A 127 -4.18 9.24 -7.69
N ILE A 128 -3.74 10.08 -8.63
CA ILE A 128 -2.64 9.75 -9.54
C ILE A 128 -1.34 10.22 -8.89
N ASP A 129 -0.60 9.27 -8.30
CA ASP A 129 0.55 9.56 -7.46
C ASP A 129 1.72 8.57 -7.59
N HIS A 130 1.57 7.49 -8.34
CA HIS A 130 2.58 6.44 -8.50
C HIS A 130 3.24 6.41 -9.88
N SER A 131 2.79 7.22 -10.84
CA SER A 131 3.27 7.20 -12.24
C SER A 131 4.51 8.04 -12.48
N VAL A 132 4.76 9.05 -11.66
CA VAL A 132 5.92 9.95 -11.78
C VAL A 132 7.22 9.22 -11.41
N GLN A 133 8.29 9.47 -12.20
CA GLN A 133 9.64 8.92 -11.97
C GLN A 133 10.67 10.06 -11.91
N THR A 134 11.75 9.84 -11.15
CA THR A 134 12.86 10.80 -11.00
C THR A 134 13.89 10.59 -12.11
N ASP A 135 13.52 10.90 -13.37
CA ASP A 135 14.45 10.87 -14.51
C ASP A 135 15.40 12.07 -14.45
N TYR A 136 14.87 13.24 -14.14
CA TYR A 136 15.62 14.48 -13.95
C TYR A 136 15.67 14.87 -12.48
N PHE A 137 16.81 15.38 -12.05
CA PHE A 137 17.09 15.81 -10.68
C PHE A 137 18.18 16.88 -10.63
N GLY A 138 18.41 17.53 -9.50
CA GLY A 138 19.49 18.48 -9.28
C GLY A 138 19.39 19.77 -10.13
N SER A 139 18.21 20.10 -10.65
CA SER A 139 17.98 21.32 -11.44
C SER A 139 16.57 21.87 -11.20
N CYS A 140 16.40 23.17 -11.39
CA CYS A 140 15.12 23.85 -11.18
C CYS A 140 14.02 23.45 -12.15
N ASP A 141 14.36 22.87 -13.30
CA ASP A 141 13.41 22.39 -14.30
C ASP A 141 13.12 20.86 -14.21
N ALA A 142 13.71 20.19 -13.22
CA ALA A 142 13.54 18.74 -13.03
C ALA A 142 12.07 18.34 -12.91
N PHE A 143 11.29 19.06 -12.09
CA PHE A 143 9.87 18.81 -11.92
C PHE A 143 9.10 18.88 -13.25
N ALA A 144 9.28 19.96 -14.01
CA ALA A 144 8.57 20.15 -15.27
C ALA A 144 8.89 19.05 -16.29
N LYS A 145 10.17 18.65 -16.38
CA LYS A 145 10.61 17.56 -17.26
C LYS A 145 10.05 16.20 -16.85
N ASN A 146 10.08 15.88 -15.56
CA ASN A 146 9.53 14.62 -15.05
C ASN A 146 8.02 14.54 -15.27
N LEU A 147 7.29 15.64 -15.04
CA LEU A 147 5.84 15.73 -15.29
C LEU A 147 5.52 15.50 -16.78
N GLN A 148 6.29 16.09 -17.68
CA GLN A 148 6.12 15.91 -19.12
C GLN A 148 6.29 14.45 -19.55
N LEU A 149 7.32 13.76 -19.00
CA LEU A 149 7.54 12.34 -19.22
C LEU A 149 6.43 11.48 -18.61
N GLU A 150 5.94 11.84 -17.44
CA GLU A 150 4.83 11.15 -16.79
C GLU A 150 3.58 11.13 -17.69
N PHE A 151 3.14 12.28 -18.19
CA PHE A 151 1.99 12.36 -19.11
C PHE A 151 2.23 11.62 -20.42
N HIS A 152 3.43 11.74 -21.00
CA HIS A 152 3.78 11.02 -22.23
C HIS A 152 3.68 9.51 -22.06
N ARG A 153 4.32 8.97 -21.01
CA ARG A 153 4.40 7.52 -20.75
C ARG A 153 3.07 6.91 -20.36
N ASN A 154 2.16 7.68 -19.77
CA ASN A 154 0.93 7.17 -19.18
C ASN A 154 -0.35 7.66 -19.87
N SER A 155 -0.22 8.24 -21.07
CA SER A 155 -1.35 8.88 -21.80
C SER A 155 -2.56 7.96 -21.97
N GLU A 156 -2.36 6.67 -22.29
CA GLU A 156 -3.45 5.71 -22.47
C GLU A 156 -4.17 5.41 -21.14
N ARG A 157 -3.43 5.27 -20.04
CA ARG A 157 -4.00 5.06 -18.69
C ARG A 157 -4.80 6.29 -18.25
N TYR A 158 -4.27 7.48 -18.54
CA TYR A 158 -4.91 8.73 -18.17
C TYR A 158 -6.17 8.98 -18.99
N ALA A 159 -6.21 8.55 -20.25
CA ALA A 159 -7.44 8.58 -21.06
C ALA A 159 -8.54 7.70 -20.45
N LEU A 160 -8.21 6.49 -19.96
CA LEU A 160 -9.16 5.63 -19.23
C LEU A 160 -9.69 6.32 -17.98
N LEU A 161 -8.80 6.91 -17.15
CA LEU A 161 -9.20 7.58 -15.92
C LEU A 161 -10.07 8.83 -16.18
N ARG A 162 -9.78 9.57 -17.24
CA ARG A 162 -10.64 10.69 -17.69
C ARG A 162 -12.02 10.22 -18.16
N TRP A 163 -12.07 9.11 -18.91
CA TRP A 163 -13.34 8.48 -19.26
C TRP A 163 -14.12 8.09 -18.00
N ALA A 164 -13.48 7.42 -17.05
CA ALA A 164 -14.12 6.99 -15.82
C ALA A 164 -14.68 8.16 -15.01
N GLN A 165 -13.91 9.25 -14.86
CA GLN A 165 -14.34 10.48 -14.18
C GLN A 165 -15.58 11.10 -14.80
N ASN A 166 -15.73 11.02 -16.12
CA ASN A 166 -16.87 11.60 -16.85
C ASN A 166 -18.08 10.67 -16.95
N THR A 167 -17.90 9.36 -16.76
CA THR A 167 -18.89 8.34 -17.09
C THR A 167 -19.43 7.62 -15.84
N LEU A 168 -18.56 7.38 -14.84
CA LEU A 168 -18.94 6.68 -13.62
C LEU A 168 -19.47 7.66 -12.58
N ALA A 169 -20.69 7.41 -12.08
CA ALA A 169 -21.19 8.13 -10.92
C ALA A 169 -20.36 7.80 -9.66
N ASN A 170 -20.29 8.75 -8.73
CA ASN A 170 -19.53 8.63 -7.46
C ASN A 170 -18.03 8.37 -7.64
N PHE A 171 -17.46 8.60 -8.81
CA PHE A 171 -16.03 8.44 -9.09
C PHE A 171 -15.37 9.78 -9.41
N ARG A 172 -14.27 10.09 -8.70
CA ARG A 172 -13.47 11.29 -8.92
C ARG A 172 -12.01 10.91 -9.08
N ALA A 173 -11.28 11.65 -9.89
CA ALA A 173 -9.83 11.48 -10.05
C ALA A 173 -9.10 12.77 -9.64
N VAL A 174 -8.14 12.65 -8.73
CA VAL A 174 -7.18 13.71 -8.42
C VAL A 174 -6.07 13.65 -9.46
N PRO A 175 -5.81 14.75 -10.17
CA PRO A 175 -4.83 14.77 -11.26
C PRO A 175 -3.39 14.50 -10.82
N PRO A 176 -2.49 14.17 -11.77
CA PRO A 176 -1.06 14.09 -11.52
C PRO A 176 -0.51 15.36 -10.88
N SER A 177 0.59 15.25 -10.15
CA SER A 177 1.32 16.34 -9.51
C SER A 177 0.62 17.04 -8.33
N MET A 178 -0.53 16.56 -7.86
CA MET A 178 -1.19 17.14 -6.69
C MET A 178 -0.59 16.65 -5.37
N GLY A 179 -0.17 15.41 -5.29
CA GLY A 179 0.44 14.82 -4.10
C GLY A 179 0.20 13.32 -3.99
N ILE A 180 0.64 12.75 -2.87
CA ILE A 180 0.42 11.34 -2.55
C ILE A 180 -0.96 11.13 -1.93
N ILE A 181 -1.61 10.05 -2.31
CA ILE A 181 -2.97 9.67 -1.88
C ILE A 181 -3.18 9.80 -0.36
N HIS A 182 -2.22 9.33 0.45
CA HIS A 182 -2.38 9.29 1.91
C HIS A 182 -2.38 10.69 2.53
N GLN A 183 -1.53 11.58 2.02
CA GLN A 183 -1.47 12.96 2.49
C GLN A 183 -2.67 13.78 2.02
N ILE A 184 -3.07 13.64 0.75
CA ILE A 184 -4.29 14.28 0.21
C ILE A 184 -5.53 13.78 0.96
N ASN A 185 -5.57 12.48 1.29
CA ASN A 185 -6.66 11.92 2.10
C ASN A 185 -6.71 12.56 3.50
N LEU A 186 -5.56 12.64 4.18
CA LEU A 186 -5.45 13.23 5.51
C LEU A 186 -5.81 14.71 5.51
N GLU A 187 -5.29 15.47 4.56
CA GLU A 187 -5.42 16.93 4.48
C GLU A 187 -6.79 17.37 3.94
N TYR A 188 -7.47 16.57 3.11
CA TYR A 188 -8.65 17.04 2.38
C TYR A 188 -9.78 16.02 2.21
N LEU A 189 -9.51 14.80 1.70
CA LEU A 189 -10.59 13.87 1.30
C LEU A 189 -11.35 13.31 2.49
N ALA A 190 -10.68 13.06 3.60
CA ALA A 190 -11.30 12.51 4.81
C ALA A 190 -12.20 13.54 5.49
N LYS A 191 -13.38 13.07 5.92
CA LYS A 191 -14.40 13.90 6.57
C LYS A 191 -14.53 13.64 8.06
N CYS A 192 -13.93 12.56 8.59
CA CYS A 192 -14.15 11.99 9.94
C CYS A 192 -15.59 11.58 10.20
N VAL A 193 -16.56 12.39 9.82
CA VAL A 193 -18.00 12.12 9.91
C VAL A 193 -18.66 12.57 8.61
N PHE A 194 -19.38 11.67 7.97
CA PHE A 194 -20.24 11.99 6.83
C PHE A 194 -21.60 12.49 7.29
N LEU A 195 -22.18 13.37 6.48
CA LEU A 195 -23.56 13.78 6.55
C LEU A 195 -24.17 13.59 5.16
N GLN A 196 -24.99 12.56 5.00
CA GLN A 196 -25.60 12.20 3.72
C GLN A 196 -27.11 12.04 3.86
N LYS A 197 -27.84 12.36 2.78
CA LYS A 197 -29.30 12.14 2.74
C LYS A 197 -29.57 10.66 2.55
N ASP A 198 -30.49 10.13 3.36
CA ASP A 198 -31.04 8.79 3.19
C ASP A 198 -32.14 8.77 2.10
N GLU A 199 -32.74 7.61 1.89
CA GLU A 199 -33.85 7.41 0.94
C GLU A 199 -35.11 8.24 1.25
N ASN A 200 -35.25 8.70 2.50
CA ASN A 200 -36.35 9.56 2.95
C ASN A 200 -35.99 11.06 2.81
N GLY A 201 -34.78 11.40 2.37
CA GLY A 201 -34.27 12.76 2.25
C GLY A 201 -33.79 13.38 3.56
N GLU A 202 -33.71 12.60 4.66
CA GLU A 202 -33.19 13.02 5.96
C GLU A 202 -31.65 12.97 5.97
N ASN A 203 -31.03 13.96 6.61
CA ASN A 203 -29.59 13.97 6.79
C ASN A 203 -29.19 12.94 7.86
N VAL A 204 -28.39 11.95 7.48
CA VAL A 204 -27.85 10.92 8.39
C VAL A 204 -26.35 11.13 8.56
N ALA A 205 -25.91 11.21 9.82
CA ALA A 205 -24.52 11.31 10.19
C ALA A 205 -23.95 9.93 10.56
N PHE A 206 -22.74 9.63 10.10
CA PHE A 206 -22.03 8.38 10.38
C PHE A 206 -20.51 8.53 10.23
N PRO A 207 -19.69 7.65 10.85
CA PRO A 207 -18.24 7.74 10.76
C PRO A 207 -17.75 7.58 9.32
N ASP A 208 -16.78 8.41 8.92
CA ASP A 208 -15.98 8.16 7.76
C ASP A 208 -15.16 6.88 8.00
N THR A 209 -15.35 5.89 7.15
CA THR A 209 -14.61 4.64 7.14
C THR A 209 -14.26 4.29 5.71
N LEU A 210 -13.08 3.75 5.48
CA LEU A 210 -12.66 3.47 4.12
C LEU A 210 -11.81 2.22 3.98
N VAL A 211 -11.77 1.73 2.76
CA VAL A 211 -10.73 0.82 2.29
C VAL A 211 -10.02 1.41 1.08
N GLY A 212 -8.78 1.03 0.89
CA GLY A 212 -8.01 1.55 -0.22
C GLY A 212 -7.11 0.50 -0.86
N THR A 213 -6.80 0.68 -2.14
CA THR A 213 -5.92 -0.23 -2.87
C THR A 213 -4.43 -0.01 -2.60
N ASP A 214 -4.11 0.74 -1.56
CA ASP A 214 -2.75 0.95 -1.09
C ASP A 214 -2.60 0.50 0.37
N SER A 215 -1.48 -0.15 0.70
CA SER A 215 -1.21 -0.62 2.06
C SER A 215 -1.13 0.51 3.09
N HIS A 216 -0.71 1.73 2.69
CA HIS A 216 -0.60 2.89 3.58
C HIS A 216 -1.89 3.72 3.69
N THR A 217 -3.02 3.22 3.15
CA THR A 217 -4.37 3.73 3.47
C THR A 217 -4.57 3.90 4.99
N VAL A 218 -3.91 3.06 5.77
CA VAL A 218 -3.89 3.08 7.24
C VAL A 218 -3.43 4.39 7.86
N MET A 219 -2.74 5.28 7.13
CA MET A 219 -2.32 6.59 7.63
C MET A 219 -3.50 7.39 8.18
N ILE A 220 -4.67 7.21 7.61
CA ILE A 220 -5.88 7.92 8.00
C ILE A 220 -6.35 7.59 9.42
N ASN A 221 -5.90 6.46 9.98
CA ASN A 221 -6.25 6.08 11.35
C ASN A 221 -5.65 7.07 12.39
N GLY A 222 -4.62 7.83 12.02
CA GLY A 222 -4.09 8.93 12.83
C GLY A 222 -5.11 10.06 13.04
N LEU A 223 -6.06 10.23 12.12
CA LEU A 223 -7.15 11.21 12.18
C LEU A 223 -8.39 10.70 12.95
N GLY A 224 -8.39 9.44 13.36
CA GLY A 224 -9.56 8.80 13.99
C GLY A 224 -10.57 8.26 12.98
N VAL A 225 -10.16 8.08 11.73
CA VAL A 225 -10.94 7.45 10.67
C VAL A 225 -10.49 6.00 10.52
N LEU A 226 -11.44 5.06 10.58
CA LEU A 226 -11.14 3.64 10.45
C LEU A 226 -10.88 3.28 8.98
N GLY A 227 -9.68 2.82 8.65
CA GLY A 227 -9.34 2.47 7.28
C GLY A 227 -8.11 1.59 7.16
N TRP A 228 -8.09 0.73 6.13
CA TRP A 228 -6.95 -0.14 5.82
C TRP A 228 -6.86 -0.50 4.34
N GLY A 229 -5.70 -1.06 3.97
CA GLY A 229 -5.43 -1.54 2.62
C GLY A 229 -6.13 -2.86 2.30
N VAL A 230 -6.69 -2.94 1.10
CA VAL A 230 -7.33 -4.15 0.55
C VAL A 230 -6.79 -4.44 -0.86
N GLY A 231 -7.10 -5.61 -1.41
CA GLY A 231 -6.86 -5.92 -2.82
C GLY A 231 -7.82 -5.17 -3.76
N GLY A 232 -7.44 -5.03 -5.04
CA GLY A 232 -8.29 -4.41 -6.06
C GLY A 232 -9.67 -5.05 -6.12
N ILE A 233 -9.73 -6.37 -6.13
CA ILE A 233 -10.98 -7.15 -6.19
C ILE A 233 -11.88 -6.87 -4.97
N GLU A 234 -11.32 -6.74 -3.77
CA GLU A 234 -12.08 -6.39 -2.56
C GLU A 234 -12.58 -4.93 -2.65
N ALA A 235 -11.76 -4.01 -3.16
CA ALA A 235 -12.18 -2.63 -3.38
C ALA A 235 -13.32 -2.55 -4.41
N GLU A 236 -13.24 -3.29 -5.50
CA GLU A 236 -14.29 -3.40 -6.52
C GLU A 236 -15.60 -3.96 -5.93
N ALA A 237 -15.51 -4.96 -5.06
CA ALA A 237 -16.67 -5.50 -4.35
C ALA A 237 -17.37 -4.42 -3.51
N VAL A 238 -16.61 -3.64 -2.74
CA VAL A 238 -17.13 -2.51 -1.94
C VAL A 238 -17.73 -1.43 -2.85
N MET A 239 -17.06 -1.07 -3.94
CA MET A 239 -17.61 -0.13 -4.92
C MET A 239 -18.96 -0.59 -5.46
N LEU A 240 -19.16 -1.89 -5.64
CA LEU A 240 -20.38 -2.50 -6.11
C LEU A 240 -21.37 -2.88 -4.97
N GLY A 241 -21.15 -2.32 -3.77
CA GLY A 241 -22.07 -2.42 -2.63
C GLY A 241 -22.00 -3.70 -1.82
N GLN A 242 -21.02 -4.58 -2.08
CA GLN A 242 -20.84 -5.79 -1.29
C GLN A 242 -20.14 -5.47 0.04
N PRO A 243 -20.52 -6.11 1.17
CA PRO A 243 -19.76 -6.01 2.41
C PRO A 243 -18.42 -6.75 2.30
N LEU A 244 -17.43 -6.30 3.07
CA LEU A 244 -16.22 -7.07 3.35
C LEU A 244 -16.47 -7.99 4.54
N PHE A 245 -16.18 -9.27 4.39
CA PHE A 245 -16.23 -10.21 5.49
C PHE A 245 -14.86 -10.32 6.16
N MET A 246 -14.81 -10.22 7.48
CA MET A 246 -13.58 -10.29 8.25
C MET A 246 -13.83 -10.95 9.61
N LEU A 247 -12.79 -11.59 10.15
CA LEU A 247 -12.84 -12.02 11.54
C LEU A 247 -12.83 -10.80 12.46
N LEU A 248 -13.67 -10.80 13.48
CA LEU A 248 -13.67 -9.77 14.51
C LEU A 248 -12.26 -9.71 15.14
N PRO A 249 -11.54 -8.56 15.05
CA PRO A 249 -10.11 -8.53 15.30
C PRO A 249 -9.73 -8.63 16.77
N ASP A 250 -8.55 -9.15 17.03
CA ASP A 250 -7.82 -8.85 18.26
C ASP A 250 -7.38 -7.38 18.24
N VAL A 251 -7.43 -6.72 19.39
CA VAL A 251 -6.97 -5.34 19.54
C VAL A 251 -5.85 -5.27 20.56
N ILE A 252 -4.67 -4.83 20.11
CA ILE A 252 -3.49 -4.61 20.94
C ILE A 252 -3.46 -3.15 21.35
N GLY A 253 -3.54 -2.87 22.64
CA GLY A 253 -3.39 -1.53 23.18
C GLY A 253 -1.90 -1.15 23.32
N VAL A 254 -1.50 0.01 22.81
CA VAL A 254 -0.17 0.58 23.02
C VAL A 254 -0.29 1.81 23.91
N ASN A 255 0.14 1.66 25.16
CA ASN A 255 0.17 2.73 26.15
C ASN A 255 1.43 3.58 25.95
N LEU A 256 1.24 4.80 25.44
CA LEU A 256 2.31 5.78 25.28
C LEU A 256 2.34 6.69 26.51
N THR A 257 3.50 6.80 27.16
CA THR A 257 3.69 7.62 28.37
C THR A 257 4.76 8.68 28.16
N GLY A 258 4.67 9.79 28.91
CA GLY A 258 5.67 10.84 28.85
C GLY A 258 5.64 11.68 27.57
N ARG A 259 6.80 12.16 27.13
CA ARG A 259 6.98 12.98 25.91
C ARG A 259 8.34 12.73 25.26
N LEU A 260 8.44 12.99 23.95
CA LEU A 260 9.69 12.90 23.20
C LEU A 260 10.70 13.93 23.73
N LYS A 261 11.98 13.55 23.73
CA LYS A 261 13.09 14.43 24.06
C LYS A 261 13.37 15.41 22.92
N PRO A 262 14.00 16.57 23.20
CA PRO A 262 14.50 17.46 22.14
C PRO A 262 15.43 16.71 21.18
N GLY A 263 15.32 17.02 19.88
CA GLY A 263 16.11 16.36 18.82
C GLY A 263 15.62 15.00 18.36
N VAL A 264 14.61 14.41 19.03
CA VAL A 264 13.95 13.15 18.62
C VAL A 264 12.73 13.49 17.77
N THR A 265 12.58 12.80 16.65
CA THR A 265 11.52 13.03 15.67
C THR A 265 10.42 11.95 15.73
N ALA A 266 9.27 12.24 15.10
CA ALA A 266 8.23 11.24 14.88
C ALA A 266 8.74 10.01 14.10
N THR A 267 9.75 10.18 13.24
CA THR A 267 10.40 9.08 12.51
C THR A 267 11.11 8.13 13.47
N ASP A 268 11.84 8.65 14.43
CA ASP A 268 12.54 7.83 15.43
C ASP A 268 11.55 7.02 16.26
N LEU A 269 10.43 7.65 16.63
CA LEU A 269 9.35 7.00 17.35
C LEU A 269 8.71 5.88 16.53
N VAL A 270 8.36 6.13 15.26
CA VAL A 270 7.69 5.11 14.45
C VAL A 270 8.60 3.92 14.15
N LEU A 271 9.91 4.14 13.96
CA LEU A 271 10.87 3.04 13.78
C LEU A 271 11.02 2.21 15.07
N THR A 272 11.01 2.86 16.24
CA THR A 272 11.03 2.18 17.55
C THR A 272 9.77 1.32 17.74
N ILE A 273 8.58 1.87 17.44
CA ILE A 273 7.31 1.13 17.52
C ILE A 273 7.28 -0.02 16.50
N THR A 274 7.82 0.19 15.30
CA THR A 274 7.89 -0.85 14.27
C THR A 274 8.71 -2.05 14.74
N GLU A 275 9.88 -1.83 15.35
CA GLU A 275 10.67 -2.90 15.95
C GLU A 275 9.91 -3.60 17.07
N MET A 276 9.29 -2.85 18.00
CA MET A 276 8.54 -3.37 19.14
C MET A 276 7.36 -4.25 18.70
N LEU A 277 6.52 -3.77 17.78
CA LEU A 277 5.33 -4.48 17.34
C LEU A 277 5.63 -5.67 16.42
N ARG A 278 6.71 -5.60 15.61
CA ARG A 278 7.19 -6.77 14.87
C ARG A 278 7.65 -7.88 15.80
N LYS A 279 8.34 -7.54 16.89
CA LYS A 279 8.78 -8.50 17.90
C LYS A 279 7.59 -9.12 18.64
N GLU A 280 6.54 -8.35 18.88
CA GLU A 280 5.30 -8.82 19.52
C GLU A 280 4.47 -9.76 18.63
N GLY A 281 4.51 -9.58 17.30
CA GLY A 281 3.71 -10.38 16.37
C GLY A 281 2.24 -9.94 16.29
N VAL A 282 1.99 -8.78 15.69
CA VAL A 282 0.66 -8.18 15.57
C VAL A 282 -0.02 -8.43 14.21
N VAL A 283 0.43 -9.40 13.44
CA VAL A 283 -0.12 -9.74 12.12
C VAL A 283 -1.62 -10.05 12.22
N GLY A 284 -2.43 -9.39 11.38
CA GLY A 284 -3.88 -9.56 11.35
C GLY A 284 -4.64 -8.93 12.51
N LYS A 285 -3.96 -8.25 13.44
CA LYS A 285 -4.55 -7.58 14.59
C LYS A 285 -4.73 -6.09 14.33
N PHE A 286 -5.61 -5.46 15.09
CA PHE A 286 -5.68 -4.00 15.22
C PHE A 286 -4.73 -3.56 16.33
N VAL A 287 -4.10 -2.41 16.14
CA VAL A 287 -3.34 -1.71 17.18
C VAL A 287 -4.08 -0.41 17.50
N GLU A 288 -4.27 -0.12 18.78
CA GLU A 288 -4.91 1.12 19.23
C GLU A 288 -4.02 1.83 20.26
N TYR A 289 -3.74 3.11 20.00
CA TYR A 289 -2.82 3.90 20.83
C TYR A 289 -3.57 4.69 21.90
N PHE A 290 -3.09 4.64 23.12
CA PHE A 290 -3.66 5.34 24.28
C PHE A 290 -2.56 5.78 25.27
N GLY A 291 -2.92 6.34 26.41
CA GLY A 291 -2.01 6.80 27.44
C GLY A 291 -1.90 8.32 27.49
N ASP A 292 -1.14 8.84 28.45
CA ASP A 292 -0.93 10.27 28.69
C ASP A 292 0.09 10.90 27.75
N GLY A 293 0.87 10.08 27.02
CA GLY A 293 1.75 10.54 25.97
C GLY A 293 1.01 10.96 24.68
N VAL A 294 -0.18 10.36 24.40
CA VAL A 294 -0.92 10.65 23.14
C VAL A 294 -1.32 12.12 23.00
N PRO A 295 -1.84 12.82 24.00
CA PRO A 295 -2.15 14.26 23.89
C PRO A 295 -0.93 15.16 23.67
N THR A 296 0.29 14.68 23.95
CA THR A 296 1.53 15.44 23.72
C THR A 296 2.00 15.38 22.26
N MET A 297 1.42 14.48 21.45
CA MET A 297 1.74 14.29 20.05
C MET A 297 0.80 15.12 19.15
N LYS A 298 1.37 15.79 18.15
CA LYS A 298 0.59 16.40 17.09
C LYS A 298 -0.08 15.34 16.24
N LEU A 299 -1.16 15.70 15.54
CA LEU A 299 -1.84 14.74 14.68
C LEU A 299 -0.93 14.18 13.58
N ALA A 300 -0.04 14.99 13.01
CA ALA A 300 0.92 14.56 12.01
C ALA A 300 1.88 13.45 12.54
N ASP A 301 2.26 13.49 13.82
CA ASP A 301 3.05 12.42 14.45
C ASP A 301 2.25 11.12 14.54
N ARG A 302 0.96 11.22 14.91
CA ARG A 302 0.04 10.06 14.96
C ARG A 302 -0.17 9.45 13.57
N ALA A 303 -0.32 10.29 12.55
CA ALA A 303 -0.43 9.86 11.16
C ALA A 303 0.82 9.13 10.69
N THR A 304 2.02 9.60 11.09
CA THR A 304 3.31 8.92 10.85
C THR A 304 3.32 7.51 11.46
N LEU A 305 2.84 7.34 12.70
CA LEU A 305 2.74 6.04 13.34
C LEU A 305 1.73 5.12 12.66
N ALA A 306 0.55 5.64 12.34
CA ALA A 306 -0.50 4.89 11.66
C ALA A 306 -0.04 4.44 10.25
N ASN A 307 0.71 5.28 9.53
CA ASN A 307 1.22 5.00 8.19
C ASN A 307 2.04 3.72 8.13
N MET A 308 2.88 3.44 9.12
CA MET A 308 3.72 2.24 9.14
C MET A 308 3.04 0.98 9.70
N GLY A 309 1.70 0.96 9.76
CA GLY A 309 0.91 -0.24 10.10
C GLY A 309 1.35 -1.49 9.36
N PRO A 310 1.48 -1.47 8.03
CA PRO A 310 1.97 -2.62 7.26
C PRO A 310 3.40 -3.04 7.62
N GLU A 311 4.26 -2.09 7.94
CA GLU A 311 5.66 -2.35 8.27
C GLU A 311 5.80 -3.03 9.63
N TYR A 312 5.01 -2.66 10.64
CA TYR A 312 4.98 -3.42 11.90
C TYR A 312 4.04 -4.64 11.87
N GLY A 313 3.27 -4.82 10.78
CA GLY A 313 2.51 -6.03 10.48
C GLY A 313 1.06 -6.03 10.96
N ALA A 314 0.55 -4.94 11.53
CA ALA A 314 -0.85 -4.83 11.92
C ALA A 314 -1.76 -4.55 10.72
N THR A 315 -3.05 -4.85 10.88
CA THR A 315 -4.06 -4.41 9.91
C THR A 315 -4.16 -2.89 9.89
N MET A 316 -4.05 -2.25 11.07
CA MET A 316 -4.04 -0.78 11.23
C MET A 316 -3.46 -0.37 12.58
N GLY A 317 -3.13 0.95 12.72
CA GLY A 317 -2.73 1.58 13.98
C GLY A 317 -3.59 2.80 14.25
N PHE A 318 -4.56 2.69 15.15
CA PHE A 318 -5.65 3.63 15.34
C PHE A 318 -5.44 4.59 16.51
N PHE A 319 -5.78 5.85 16.29
CA PHE A 319 -5.88 6.89 17.30
C PHE A 319 -7.33 7.39 17.35
N PRO A 320 -8.01 7.36 18.49
CA PRO A 320 -9.36 7.92 18.62
C PRO A 320 -9.38 9.43 18.37
N VAL A 321 -10.50 9.95 17.88
CA VAL A 321 -10.74 11.39 17.76
C VAL A 321 -10.61 12.07 19.13
N ASP A 322 -9.84 13.16 19.19
CA ASP A 322 -9.67 13.99 20.40
C ASP A 322 -9.49 15.48 20.02
N ALA A 323 -9.08 16.32 20.98
CA ALA A 323 -8.87 17.74 20.75
C ALA A 323 -7.81 18.01 19.66
N GLN A 324 -6.74 17.21 19.58
CA GLN A 324 -5.73 17.37 18.53
C GLN A 324 -6.29 17.07 17.11
N THR A 325 -7.25 16.16 17.00
CA THR A 325 -7.98 15.93 15.74
C THR A 325 -8.78 17.18 15.35
N ILE A 326 -9.50 17.79 16.30
CA ILE A 326 -10.29 19.00 16.06
C ILE A 326 -9.38 20.17 15.63
N ASP A 327 -8.25 20.35 16.29
CA ASP A 327 -7.28 21.40 15.95
C ASP A 327 -6.70 21.19 14.56
N TYR A 328 -6.37 19.95 14.20
CA TYR A 328 -5.86 19.63 12.86
C TYR A 328 -6.89 19.88 11.75
N LEU A 329 -8.16 19.55 11.98
CA LEU A 329 -9.24 19.84 11.03
C LEU A 329 -9.35 21.34 10.75
N ARG A 330 -9.23 22.19 11.78
CA ARG A 330 -9.18 23.66 11.62
C ARG A 330 -7.94 24.09 10.86
N GLN A 331 -6.77 23.57 11.23
CA GLN A 331 -5.49 23.88 10.61
C GLN A 331 -5.48 23.51 9.11
N THR A 332 -6.18 22.47 8.70
CA THR A 332 -6.25 22.02 7.30
C THR A 332 -7.46 22.58 6.54
N GLY A 333 -8.09 23.65 7.08
CA GLY A 333 -9.08 24.46 6.38
C GLY A 333 -10.49 23.85 6.31
N ARG A 334 -10.83 22.87 7.19
CA ARG A 334 -12.20 22.42 7.34
C ARG A 334 -13.06 23.53 7.94
N THR A 335 -14.28 23.67 7.45
CA THR A 335 -15.22 24.69 7.92
C THR A 335 -15.63 24.47 9.38
N ASP A 336 -16.03 25.53 10.07
CA ASP A 336 -16.54 25.43 11.44
C ASP A 336 -17.72 24.47 11.55
N ALA A 337 -18.54 24.38 10.51
CA ALA A 337 -19.66 23.46 10.42
C ALA A 337 -19.21 21.97 10.37
N GLU A 338 -18.20 21.66 9.55
CA GLU A 338 -17.62 20.31 9.49
C GLU A 338 -16.95 19.95 10.83
N VAL A 339 -16.22 20.87 11.43
CA VAL A 339 -15.56 20.67 12.73
C VAL A 339 -16.59 20.43 13.84
N ALA A 340 -17.66 21.23 13.89
CA ALA A 340 -18.73 21.06 14.87
C ALA A 340 -19.48 19.72 14.71
N LEU A 341 -19.74 19.30 13.46
CA LEU A 341 -20.33 17.98 13.16
C LEU A 341 -19.45 16.85 13.73
N VAL A 342 -18.14 16.88 13.48
CA VAL A 342 -17.21 15.85 13.97
C VAL A 342 -17.19 15.82 15.49
N GLU A 343 -17.07 16.97 16.14
CA GLU A 343 -17.01 17.06 17.60
C GLU A 343 -18.30 16.58 18.26
N ASN A 344 -19.47 17.07 17.79
CA ASN A 344 -20.76 16.73 18.36
C ASN A 344 -21.14 15.26 18.14
N TYR A 345 -20.90 14.75 16.93
CA TYR A 345 -21.16 13.35 16.60
C TYR A 345 -20.31 12.41 17.47
N THR A 346 -18.98 12.63 17.49
CA THR A 346 -18.06 11.71 18.18
C THR A 346 -18.27 11.73 19.69
N LYS A 347 -18.62 12.89 20.27
CA LYS A 347 -19.03 12.99 21.70
C LYS A 347 -20.33 12.24 21.97
N THR A 348 -21.35 12.42 21.12
CA THR A 348 -22.66 11.75 21.26
C THR A 348 -22.52 10.23 21.16
N GLN A 349 -21.64 9.74 20.30
CA GLN A 349 -21.40 8.31 20.06
C GLN A 349 -20.34 7.67 20.98
N LYS A 350 -19.81 8.42 21.96
CA LYS A 350 -18.69 7.96 22.82
C LYS A 350 -17.45 7.54 22.01
N LEU A 351 -17.21 8.19 20.87
CA LEU A 351 -16.04 8.00 20.00
C LEU A 351 -14.96 9.07 20.22
N PHE A 352 -15.29 10.13 20.97
CA PHE A 352 -14.36 11.19 21.34
C PHE A 352 -13.59 10.80 22.60
N ARG A 353 -12.25 10.81 22.51
CA ARG A 353 -11.38 10.52 23.67
C ARG A 353 -11.09 11.82 24.42
N THR A 354 -11.52 11.85 25.69
CA THR A 354 -11.12 12.89 26.67
C THR A 354 -9.91 12.40 27.49
N PRO A 355 -9.15 13.31 28.14
CA PRO A 355 -8.06 12.90 29.04
C PRO A 355 -8.51 11.92 30.15
N ASP A 356 -9.73 12.08 30.63
CA ASP A 356 -10.32 11.29 31.73
C ASP A 356 -11.10 10.04 31.22
N ALA A 357 -11.08 9.78 29.91
CA ALA A 357 -11.80 8.63 29.35
C ALA A 357 -11.27 7.31 29.92
N PRO A 358 -12.17 6.40 30.35
CA PRO A 358 -11.73 5.08 30.80
C PRO A 358 -10.94 4.35 29.72
N THR A 359 -9.91 3.62 30.12
CA THR A 359 -9.15 2.78 29.20
C THR A 359 -9.99 1.57 28.79
N PRO A 360 -10.18 1.33 27.48
CA PRO A 360 -10.86 0.13 26.99
C PRO A 360 -10.13 -1.16 27.39
N ASP A 361 -10.84 -2.27 27.33
CA ASP A 361 -10.23 -3.59 27.46
C ASP A 361 -9.51 -3.94 26.14
N TYR A 362 -8.28 -4.42 26.21
CA TYR A 362 -7.47 -4.84 25.06
C TYR A 362 -7.06 -6.30 25.18
N THR A 363 -6.87 -6.98 24.05
CA THR A 363 -6.35 -8.37 24.01
C THR A 363 -4.98 -8.46 24.71
N LYS A 364 -4.15 -7.45 24.53
CA LYS A 364 -2.88 -7.27 25.20
C LYS A 364 -2.53 -5.79 25.25
N VAL A 365 -1.79 -5.39 26.30
CA VAL A 365 -1.28 -4.01 26.42
C VAL A 365 0.24 -4.04 26.38
N LEU A 366 0.82 -3.17 25.56
CA LEU A 366 2.24 -2.86 25.53
C LEU A 366 2.43 -1.43 26.02
N THR A 367 3.56 -1.12 26.64
CA THR A 367 3.87 0.23 27.13
C THR A 367 5.20 0.73 26.55
N LEU A 368 5.21 1.98 26.12
CA LEU A 368 6.41 2.68 25.66
C LEU A 368 6.49 4.05 26.32
N ASP A 369 7.57 4.32 27.05
CA ASP A 369 7.92 5.67 27.47
C ASP A 369 8.53 6.44 26.30
N LEU A 370 7.86 7.50 25.85
CA LEU A 370 8.34 8.40 24.78
C LEU A 370 9.70 9.02 25.11
N GLY A 371 9.98 9.22 26.41
CA GLY A 371 11.29 9.70 26.87
C GLY A 371 12.44 8.71 26.66
N SER A 372 12.16 7.45 26.37
CA SER A 372 13.18 6.44 26.07
C SER A 372 13.59 6.37 24.60
N VAL A 373 12.88 7.04 23.71
CA VAL A 373 13.17 7.04 22.27
C VAL A 373 14.45 7.81 21.98
N GLU A 374 15.29 7.27 21.12
CA GLU A 374 16.56 7.87 20.70
C GLU A 374 16.61 8.02 19.18
N PRO A 375 17.39 9.01 18.63
CA PRO A 375 17.57 9.16 17.19
C PRO A 375 18.08 7.86 16.56
N CYS A 376 17.45 7.45 15.48
CA CYS A 376 17.72 6.15 14.85
C CYS A 376 17.44 6.14 13.34
N LEU A 377 17.91 5.08 12.69
CA LEU A 377 17.57 4.70 11.33
C LEU A 377 17.01 3.28 11.35
N ALA A 378 16.49 2.81 10.23
CA ALA A 378 16.19 1.39 10.03
C ALA A 378 16.79 0.87 8.73
N GLY A 379 17.53 -0.22 8.79
CA GLY A 379 18.21 -0.83 7.66
C GLY A 379 19.28 -1.83 8.11
N PRO A 380 20.00 -2.44 7.15
CA PRO A 380 20.09 -2.06 5.71
C PRO A 380 19.01 -2.64 4.79
N LYS A 381 18.09 -3.49 5.28
CA LYS A 381 17.21 -4.27 4.39
C LYS A 381 15.73 -4.26 4.77
N ARG A 382 15.36 -3.90 6.00
CA ARG A 382 13.97 -3.96 6.49
C ARG A 382 13.62 -2.80 7.43
N PRO A 383 12.34 -2.37 7.47
CA PRO A 383 11.91 -1.26 8.33
C PRO A 383 12.04 -1.52 9.84
N GLN A 384 11.98 -2.78 10.26
CA GLN A 384 12.13 -3.17 11.67
C GLN A 384 13.58 -3.37 12.12
N ASP A 385 14.55 -3.28 11.22
CA ASP A 385 15.97 -3.41 11.54
C ASP A 385 16.50 -2.06 12.05
N ARG A 386 16.03 -1.63 13.23
CA ARG A 386 16.38 -0.34 13.83
C ARG A 386 17.83 -0.31 14.30
N VAL A 387 18.50 0.79 14.00
CA VAL A 387 19.89 1.07 14.40
C VAL A 387 19.94 2.47 14.98
N LEU A 388 20.46 2.63 16.20
CA LEU A 388 20.68 3.94 16.81
C LEU A 388 21.69 4.74 15.99
N LEU A 389 21.47 6.05 15.86
CA LEU A 389 22.36 6.95 15.10
C LEU A 389 23.81 6.86 15.60
N SER A 390 24.01 6.78 16.91
CA SER A 390 25.32 6.60 17.56
C SER A 390 26.00 5.24 17.25
N GLN A 391 25.24 4.25 16.83
CA GLN A 391 25.73 2.91 16.50
C GLN A 391 25.82 2.65 14.99
N MET A 392 25.48 3.62 14.16
CA MET A 392 25.35 3.40 12.71
C MET A 392 26.64 2.92 12.08
N LYS A 393 27.77 3.59 12.38
CA LYS A 393 29.09 3.22 11.85
C LYS A 393 29.51 1.77 12.22
N PRO A 394 29.56 1.35 13.49
CA PRO A 394 29.93 -0.02 13.83
C PRO A 394 28.94 -1.06 13.27
N ARG A 395 27.65 -0.79 13.27
CA ARG A 395 26.63 -1.72 12.72
C ARG A 395 26.74 -1.90 11.21
N PHE A 396 27.07 -0.85 10.48
CA PHE A 396 27.33 -0.97 9.04
C PHE A 396 28.56 -1.85 8.80
N ALA A 397 29.66 -1.60 9.52
CA ALA A 397 30.89 -2.43 9.42
C ALA A 397 30.62 -3.91 9.71
N GLU A 398 29.85 -4.22 10.78
CA GLU A 398 29.41 -5.59 11.06
C GLU A 398 28.62 -6.20 9.91
N SER A 399 27.72 -5.43 9.29
CA SER A 399 26.85 -5.91 8.20
C SER A 399 27.63 -6.30 6.94
N LEU A 400 28.76 -5.67 6.68
CA LEU A 400 29.60 -6.01 5.52
C LEU A 400 30.10 -7.45 5.57
N ALA A 401 30.55 -7.91 6.74
CA ALA A 401 31.11 -9.27 6.94
C ALA A 401 30.02 -10.31 7.28
N ALA A 402 28.90 -9.89 7.83
CA ALA A 402 27.84 -10.80 8.27
C ALA A 402 27.29 -11.65 7.10
N PRO A 403 26.92 -12.93 7.34
CA PRO A 403 26.34 -13.80 6.33
C PRO A 403 25.01 -13.26 5.79
N VAL A 404 24.68 -13.65 4.54
CA VAL A 404 23.44 -13.23 3.85
C VAL A 404 22.19 -13.67 4.64
N GLU A 405 22.23 -14.86 5.26
CA GLU A 405 21.15 -15.40 6.10
C GLU A 405 20.89 -14.51 7.33
N LYS A 406 21.91 -13.81 7.80
CA LYS A 406 21.82 -12.80 8.87
C LYS A 406 21.63 -11.37 8.33
N ARG A 407 21.20 -11.25 7.08
CA ARG A 407 20.95 -9.98 6.35
C ARG A 407 22.21 -9.14 6.11
N GLY A 408 23.39 -9.74 6.20
CA GLY A 408 24.65 -9.13 5.84
C GLY A 408 24.97 -9.21 4.35
N PHE A 409 26.20 -8.83 4.01
CA PHE A 409 26.70 -8.78 2.64
C PHE A 409 27.77 -9.82 2.35
N ALA A 410 28.20 -10.60 3.35
CA ALA A 410 29.16 -11.70 3.27
C ALA A 410 30.50 -11.33 2.59
N LEU A 411 30.98 -10.10 2.78
CA LEU A 411 32.25 -9.67 2.22
C LEU A 411 33.41 -10.23 3.06
N ASN A 412 34.45 -10.69 2.38
CA ASN A 412 35.74 -10.99 3.03
C ASN A 412 36.58 -9.72 3.22
N GLU A 413 37.66 -9.79 3.97
CA GLU A 413 38.52 -8.64 4.31
C GLU A 413 39.04 -7.89 3.07
N THR A 414 39.40 -8.59 2.01
CA THR A 414 39.89 -7.98 0.77
C THR A 414 38.76 -7.26 0.02
N SER A 415 37.60 -7.89 -0.07
CA SER A 415 36.44 -7.29 -0.72
C SER A 415 35.91 -6.08 0.04
N ALA A 416 35.96 -6.09 1.38
CA ALA A 416 35.47 -5.00 2.22
C ALA A 416 36.29 -3.68 2.09
N GLN A 417 37.47 -3.73 1.47
CA GLN A 417 38.33 -2.56 1.26
C GLN A 417 38.25 -1.98 -0.17
N ARG A 418 37.40 -2.55 -1.02
CA ARG A 418 37.27 -2.08 -2.40
C ARG A 418 36.74 -0.65 -2.47
N THR A 419 37.30 0.11 -3.41
CA THR A 419 36.87 1.47 -3.74
C THR A 419 36.74 1.63 -5.25
N GLY A 420 35.97 2.61 -5.67
CA GLY A 420 35.81 2.96 -7.07
C GLY A 420 35.97 4.47 -7.30
N THR A 421 36.47 4.85 -8.46
CA THR A 421 36.64 6.25 -8.86
C THR A 421 35.38 6.71 -9.62
N VAL A 422 34.89 7.89 -9.27
CA VAL A 422 33.73 8.53 -9.88
C VAL A 422 34.15 9.85 -10.52
N ALA A 423 33.82 10.03 -11.78
CA ALA A 423 33.97 11.33 -12.47
C ALA A 423 32.76 12.22 -12.11
N ASN A 424 33.00 13.34 -11.47
CA ASN A 424 31.97 14.30 -11.08
C ASN A 424 31.58 15.22 -12.26
N ALA A 425 30.41 15.84 -12.18
CA ALA A 425 29.92 16.74 -13.23
C ALA A 425 30.79 17.97 -13.48
N ASP A 426 31.57 18.43 -12.47
CA ASP A 426 32.50 19.54 -12.55
C ASP A 426 33.87 19.16 -13.11
N GLY A 427 34.04 17.91 -13.54
CA GLY A 427 35.32 17.36 -14.06
C GLY A 427 36.31 16.89 -12.99
N SER A 428 36.00 17.07 -11.70
CA SER A 428 36.79 16.49 -10.62
C SER A 428 36.56 14.98 -10.48
N GLN A 429 37.40 14.32 -9.68
CA GLN A 429 37.24 12.90 -9.35
C GLN A 429 37.02 12.72 -7.86
N SER A 430 36.13 11.78 -7.54
CA SER A 430 35.88 11.34 -6.17
C SER A 430 36.18 9.85 -6.04
N THR A 431 36.57 9.41 -4.85
CA THR A 431 36.69 7.99 -4.52
C THR A 431 35.53 7.59 -3.61
N ILE A 432 34.81 6.54 -3.97
CA ILE A 432 33.73 5.97 -3.16
C ILE A 432 34.06 4.54 -2.75
N GLY A 433 33.62 4.13 -1.53
CA GLY A 433 33.77 2.78 -1.01
C GLY A 433 32.42 2.17 -0.64
N HIS A 434 32.45 1.04 0.07
CA HIS A 434 31.25 0.48 0.67
C HIS A 434 30.59 1.50 1.61
N GLY A 435 29.28 1.55 1.63
CA GLY A 435 28.52 2.50 2.42
C GLY A 435 28.39 3.89 1.80
N ALA A 436 29.00 4.15 0.63
CA ALA A 436 28.77 5.42 -0.08
C ALA A 436 27.28 5.64 -0.30
N VAL A 437 26.77 6.76 0.18
CA VAL A 437 25.37 7.19 -0.06
C VAL A 437 25.31 7.70 -1.49
N VAL A 438 24.58 6.99 -2.34
CA VAL A 438 24.44 7.33 -3.76
C VAL A 438 23.04 7.84 -4.10
N ILE A 439 22.08 7.66 -3.18
CA ILE A 439 20.75 8.25 -3.21
C ILE A 439 20.42 8.80 -1.81
N ALA A 440 20.07 10.08 -1.73
CA ALA A 440 19.51 10.72 -0.55
C ALA A 440 18.19 11.39 -0.96
N SER A 441 17.05 10.83 -0.51
CA SER A 441 15.75 11.28 -0.99
C SER A 441 14.80 11.59 0.17
N ILE A 442 14.34 12.83 0.22
CA ILE A 442 13.19 13.22 1.05
C ILE A 442 11.96 12.89 0.20
N THR A 443 11.23 11.84 0.59
CA THR A 443 10.21 11.24 -0.27
C THR A 443 9.04 10.68 0.52
N SER A 444 7.89 10.65 -0.12
CA SER A 444 6.74 9.82 0.20
C SER A 444 5.99 10.09 1.51
N CYS A 445 5.15 9.15 1.84
CA CYS A 445 4.00 9.28 2.71
C CYS A 445 4.31 9.40 4.20
N THR A 446 5.36 8.76 4.72
CA THR A 446 5.55 8.64 6.17
C THR A 446 5.87 9.98 6.82
N ASN A 447 6.78 10.73 6.23
CA ASN A 447 7.37 11.92 6.84
C ASN A 447 6.90 13.24 6.23
N THR A 448 6.57 13.26 4.93
CA THR A 448 6.26 14.54 4.23
C THR A 448 4.94 15.17 4.65
N SER A 449 4.03 14.39 5.26
CA SER A 449 2.79 14.89 5.89
C SER A 449 3.01 15.57 7.24
N ASN A 450 4.23 15.53 7.77
CA ASN A 450 4.57 16.13 9.05
C ASN A 450 5.38 17.44 8.83
N PRO A 451 4.75 18.61 8.98
CA PRO A 451 5.42 19.90 8.76
C PRO A 451 6.65 20.09 9.64
N GLY A 452 6.61 19.60 10.88
CA GLY A 452 7.73 19.74 11.82
C GLY A 452 9.03 19.12 11.31
N VAL A 453 8.98 17.88 10.80
CA VAL A 453 10.19 17.21 10.29
C VAL A 453 10.63 17.77 8.92
N MET A 454 9.69 18.25 8.11
CA MET A 454 10.01 18.89 6.83
C MET A 454 10.68 20.25 7.02
N LEU A 455 10.16 21.08 7.92
CA LEU A 455 10.78 22.36 8.31
C LEU A 455 12.13 22.13 8.98
N ALA A 456 12.27 21.08 9.81
CA ALA A 456 13.56 20.72 10.39
C ALA A 456 14.61 20.36 9.33
N ALA A 457 14.23 19.66 8.25
CA ALA A 457 15.11 19.38 7.12
C ALA A 457 15.52 20.66 6.39
N GLY A 458 14.58 21.58 6.15
CA GLY A 458 14.85 22.89 5.54
C GLY A 458 15.74 23.79 6.39
N LEU A 459 15.53 23.85 7.71
CA LEU A 459 16.36 24.59 8.66
C LEU A 459 17.77 24.01 8.74
N LEU A 460 17.92 22.66 8.78
CA LEU A 460 19.23 22.02 8.73
C LEU A 460 19.96 22.39 7.43
N ALA A 461 19.25 22.35 6.28
CA ALA A 461 19.83 22.76 5.00
C ALA A 461 20.29 24.23 5.03
N LYS A 462 19.49 25.14 5.61
CA LYS A 462 19.85 26.55 5.80
C LYS A 462 21.12 26.67 6.62
N HIS A 463 21.16 26.10 7.83
CA HIS A 463 22.33 26.18 8.71
C HIS A 463 23.59 25.58 8.05
N ALA A 464 23.44 24.45 7.31
CA ALA A 464 24.54 23.82 6.60
C ALA A 464 25.11 24.73 5.49
N VAL A 465 24.23 25.32 4.66
CA VAL A 465 24.63 26.24 3.58
C VAL A 465 25.30 27.52 4.15
N GLU A 466 24.74 28.08 5.21
CA GLU A 466 25.32 29.25 5.91
C GLU A 466 26.72 28.97 6.48
N LYS A 467 27.02 27.71 6.83
CA LYS A 467 28.34 27.21 7.21
C LYS A 467 29.23 26.82 6.02
N GLY A 468 28.75 26.98 4.78
CA GLY A 468 29.51 26.65 3.56
C GLY A 468 29.52 25.15 3.18
N LEU A 469 28.73 24.32 3.85
CA LEU A 469 28.65 22.88 3.52
C LEU A 469 27.90 22.63 2.21
N LYS A 470 28.24 21.55 1.54
CA LYS A 470 27.62 21.08 0.29
C LYS A 470 27.37 19.57 0.32
N SER A 471 26.33 19.10 -0.35
CA SER A 471 26.15 17.67 -0.62
C SER A 471 27.33 17.10 -1.41
N LYS A 472 27.64 15.84 -1.19
CA LYS A 472 28.73 15.18 -1.95
C LYS A 472 28.32 14.98 -3.40
N PRO A 473 29.24 15.18 -4.38
CA PRO A 473 28.90 15.21 -5.81
C PRO A 473 28.44 13.85 -6.38
N TRP A 474 28.72 12.75 -5.69
CA TRP A 474 28.26 11.43 -6.09
C TRP A 474 26.86 11.05 -5.54
N VAL A 475 26.25 11.93 -4.72
CA VAL A 475 24.93 11.69 -4.13
C VAL A 475 23.84 12.26 -5.03
N LYS A 476 22.96 11.42 -5.52
CA LYS A 476 21.70 11.83 -6.15
C LYS A 476 20.72 12.28 -5.06
N THR A 477 20.50 13.59 -4.94
CA THR A 477 19.55 14.18 -4.01
C THR A 477 18.22 14.44 -4.69
N SER A 478 17.11 14.37 -3.95
CA SER A 478 15.78 14.70 -4.45
C SER A 478 14.80 15.02 -3.33
N LEU A 479 13.84 15.90 -3.64
CA LEU A 479 12.69 16.21 -2.79
C LEU A 479 11.42 15.84 -3.55
N ALA A 480 10.61 14.95 -2.99
CA ALA A 480 9.30 14.57 -3.50
C ALA A 480 8.25 14.79 -2.40
N PRO A 481 7.68 16.01 -2.30
CA PRO A 481 6.69 16.34 -1.29
C PRO A 481 5.42 15.50 -1.45
N GLY A 482 4.75 15.21 -0.33
CA GLY A 482 3.51 14.45 -0.35
C GLY A 482 2.28 15.28 -0.74
N SER A 483 2.37 16.62 -0.75
CA SER A 483 1.35 17.53 -1.31
C SER A 483 1.97 18.86 -1.74
N ARG A 484 1.21 19.65 -2.50
CA ARG A 484 1.60 21.01 -2.89
C ARG A 484 1.74 21.95 -1.69
N VAL A 485 0.97 21.71 -0.62
CA VAL A 485 1.03 22.50 0.61
C VAL A 485 2.42 22.45 1.25
N VAL A 486 3.13 21.31 1.13
CA VAL A 486 4.52 21.19 1.62
C VAL A 486 5.44 22.20 0.94
N THR A 487 5.32 22.36 -0.37
CA THR A 487 6.09 23.36 -1.13
C THR A 487 5.72 24.77 -0.72
N ASP A 488 4.42 25.03 -0.50
CA ASP A 488 3.95 26.35 -0.10
C ASP A 488 4.53 26.78 1.25
N TYR A 489 4.47 25.94 2.28
CA TYR A 489 5.02 26.33 3.58
C TYR A 489 6.55 26.35 3.61
N LEU A 490 7.25 25.54 2.82
CA LEU A 490 8.71 25.63 2.68
C LEU A 490 9.12 26.93 1.99
N ASN A 491 8.37 27.37 0.99
CA ASN A 491 8.56 28.68 0.33
C ASN A 491 8.27 29.83 1.29
N GLN A 492 7.15 29.76 2.03
CA GLN A 492 6.76 30.75 3.02
C GLN A 492 7.81 30.89 4.14
N ALA A 493 8.42 29.77 4.55
CA ALA A 493 9.51 29.75 5.52
C ALA A 493 10.86 30.23 4.94
N GLY A 494 10.96 30.46 3.62
CA GLY A 494 12.19 30.83 2.93
C GLY A 494 13.25 29.72 2.90
N LEU A 495 12.86 28.46 3.03
CA LEU A 495 13.80 27.32 3.17
C LEU A 495 14.10 26.61 1.84
N THR A 496 13.24 26.73 0.83
CA THR A 496 13.42 26.12 -0.50
C THR A 496 14.78 26.47 -1.13
N PRO A 497 15.27 27.73 -1.14
CA PRO A 497 16.55 28.04 -1.76
C PRO A 497 17.76 27.34 -1.14
N PHE A 498 17.69 26.99 0.14
CA PHE A 498 18.77 26.27 0.83
C PHE A 498 18.71 24.76 0.54
N LEU A 499 17.51 24.18 0.45
CA LEU A 499 17.33 22.81 -0.02
C LEU A 499 17.83 22.65 -1.46
N ASP A 500 17.49 23.60 -2.34
CA ASP A 500 17.93 23.63 -3.74
C ASP A 500 19.46 23.71 -3.87
N GLN A 501 20.12 24.51 -3.03
CA GLN A 501 21.59 24.62 -3.02
C GLN A 501 22.28 23.31 -2.60
N LEU A 502 21.59 22.47 -1.81
CA LEU A 502 22.05 21.12 -1.47
C LEU A 502 21.59 20.06 -2.47
N GLY A 503 20.94 20.44 -3.58
CA GLY A 503 20.47 19.55 -4.63
C GLY A 503 19.13 18.89 -4.35
N PHE A 504 18.41 19.27 -3.29
CA PHE A 504 17.08 18.77 -2.96
C PHE A 504 15.98 19.54 -3.68
N GLN A 505 16.12 19.73 -5.01
CA GLN A 505 15.03 20.28 -5.81
C GLN A 505 13.81 19.34 -5.82
N THR A 506 12.62 19.95 -5.94
CA THR A 506 11.40 19.18 -6.15
C THR A 506 11.44 18.47 -7.50
N VAL A 507 11.32 17.14 -7.49
CA VAL A 507 11.36 16.28 -8.68
C VAL A 507 9.99 15.77 -9.11
N GLY A 508 9.00 15.81 -8.23
CA GLY A 508 7.64 15.36 -8.44
C GLY A 508 6.85 15.36 -7.14
N TYR A 509 5.55 15.10 -7.22
CA TYR A 509 4.66 14.92 -6.08
C TYR A 509 4.06 13.52 -6.14
N GLY A 510 4.12 12.77 -5.05
CA GLY A 510 3.57 11.41 -4.98
C GLY A 510 4.57 10.36 -4.46
N CYS A 511 4.33 9.08 -4.77
CA CYS A 511 5.15 7.97 -4.31
C CYS A 511 6.28 7.69 -5.31
N LEU A 512 7.48 8.24 -5.07
CA LEU A 512 8.62 8.10 -5.98
C LEU A 512 9.63 7.05 -5.50
N THR A 513 10.61 7.44 -4.71
CA THR A 513 11.76 6.59 -4.35
C THR A 513 11.35 5.33 -3.58
N CYS A 514 10.35 5.40 -2.72
CA CYS A 514 9.89 4.26 -1.92
C CYS A 514 9.26 3.12 -2.75
N ILE A 515 8.73 3.41 -3.96
CA ILE A 515 8.14 2.41 -4.89
C ILE A 515 9.13 1.95 -5.97
N GLY A 516 10.33 2.51 -6.01
CA GLY A 516 11.32 2.21 -7.05
C GLY A 516 11.34 3.20 -8.21
N ASN A 517 10.67 4.33 -8.08
CA ASN A 517 10.63 5.41 -9.08
C ASN A 517 11.77 6.43 -8.89
N SER A 518 12.87 6.03 -8.23
CA SER A 518 14.05 6.87 -8.02
C SER A 518 14.84 7.19 -9.31
N GLY A 519 14.51 6.52 -10.41
CA GLY A 519 15.26 6.62 -11.66
C GLY A 519 16.67 6.05 -11.56
N GLN A 520 17.51 6.32 -12.57
CA GLN A 520 18.89 5.85 -12.59
C GLN A 520 19.74 6.61 -11.57
N VAL A 521 20.73 5.93 -10.99
CA VAL A 521 21.82 6.61 -10.27
C VAL A 521 22.70 7.38 -11.27
N ILE A 522 23.53 8.29 -10.78
CA ILE A 522 24.51 9.01 -11.61
C ILE A 522 25.35 7.96 -12.37
N GLU A 523 25.51 8.11 -13.68
CA GLU A 523 26.09 7.09 -14.56
C GLU A 523 27.51 6.67 -14.12
N SER A 524 28.38 7.63 -13.83
CA SER A 524 29.74 7.35 -13.34
C SER A 524 29.75 6.61 -12.00
N VAL A 525 28.77 6.90 -11.13
CA VAL A 525 28.56 6.21 -9.83
C VAL A 525 28.08 4.77 -10.08
N GLY A 526 27.10 4.57 -10.96
CA GLY A 526 26.61 3.24 -11.32
C GLY A 526 27.69 2.33 -11.89
N LYS A 527 28.58 2.90 -12.75
CA LYS A 527 29.77 2.20 -13.28
C LYS A 527 30.74 1.81 -12.17
N ALA A 528 31.08 2.74 -11.28
CA ALA A 528 31.99 2.47 -10.16
C ALA A 528 31.43 1.38 -9.21
N ILE A 529 30.12 1.39 -8.92
CA ILE A 529 29.45 0.34 -8.12
C ILE A 529 29.59 -1.03 -8.79
N THR A 530 29.30 -1.11 -10.09
CA THR A 530 29.23 -2.39 -10.81
C THR A 530 30.63 -2.99 -11.02
N GLU A 531 31.60 -2.18 -11.44
CA GLU A 531 32.97 -2.64 -11.73
C GLU A 531 33.73 -3.06 -10.46
N ASN A 532 33.43 -2.46 -9.32
CA ASN A 532 34.11 -2.77 -8.05
C ASN A 532 33.22 -3.55 -7.06
N GLU A 533 32.03 -3.97 -7.47
CA GLU A 533 31.08 -4.74 -6.63
C GLU A 533 30.79 -4.06 -5.29
N LEU A 534 30.65 -2.73 -5.27
CA LEU A 534 30.47 -1.98 -4.04
C LEU A 534 29.07 -2.21 -3.42
N VAL A 535 29.02 -2.23 -2.10
CA VAL A 535 27.77 -2.15 -1.32
C VAL A 535 27.45 -0.66 -1.16
N ALA A 536 26.79 -0.09 -2.16
CA ALA A 536 26.30 1.29 -2.11
C ALA A 536 25.08 1.40 -1.22
N ALA A 537 24.84 2.62 -0.66
CA ALA A 537 23.76 2.91 0.26
C ALA A 537 22.77 3.94 -0.32
N ALA A 538 21.49 3.80 0.09
CA ALA A 538 20.49 4.85 -0.01
C ALA A 538 20.00 5.24 1.39
N VAL A 539 19.77 6.54 1.61
CA VAL A 539 19.12 7.06 2.82
C VAL A 539 17.87 7.82 2.38
N VAL A 540 16.72 7.33 2.82
CA VAL A 540 15.42 7.81 2.32
C VAL A 540 14.44 8.04 3.47
N SER A 541 13.60 9.05 3.38
CA SER A 541 12.59 9.34 4.40
C SER A 541 11.27 8.57 4.21
N GLY A 542 11.30 7.47 3.45
CA GLY A 542 10.15 6.61 3.17
C GLY A 542 9.85 5.59 4.28
N ASN A 543 9.10 4.55 3.93
CA ASN A 543 8.65 3.48 4.84
C ASN A 543 9.16 2.07 4.47
N ARG A 544 9.71 1.88 3.28
CA ARG A 544 10.22 0.58 2.80
C ARG A 544 11.61 0.71 2.20
N ASN A 545 12.47 -0.21 2.60
CA ASN A 545 13.89 -0.24 2.24
C ASN A 545 14.36 -1.63 1.80
N PHE A 546 13.47 -2.41 1.21
CA PHE A 546 13.83 -3.76 0.74
C PHE A 546 14.87 -3.68 -0.39
N GLU A 547 15.83 -4.62 -0.36
CA GLU A 547 16.87 -4.74 -1.39
C GLU A 547 16.25 -4.84 -2.79
N GLY A 548 16.78 -4.07 -3.75
CA GLY A 548 16.28 -4.00 -5.11
C GLY A 548 15.01 -3.17 -5.31
N ARG A 549 14.37 -2.69 -4.21
CA ARG A 549 13.15 -1.88 -4.31
C ARG A 549 13.43 -0.41 -4.59
N VAL A 550 14.39 0.20 -3.87
CA VAL A 550 14.73 1.62 -4.05
C VAL A 550 15.45 1.83 -5.38
N ASN A 551 16.47 1.03 -5.64
CA ASN A 551 17.21 1.00 -6.90
C ASN A 551 17.92 -0.34 -7.05
N PRO A 552 18.01 -0.94 -8.26
CA PRO A 552 18.64 -2.24 -8.48
C PRO A 552 20.12 -2.32 -8.10
N LEU A 553 20.85 -1.20 -8.18
CA LEU A 553 22.29 -1.13 -7.87
C LEU A 553 22.60 -0.90 -6.40
N VAL A 554 21.59 -0.52 -5.59
CA VAL A 554 21.76 -0.15 -4.19
C VAL A 554 21.37 -1.31 -3.28
N LYS A 555 22.36 -1.85 -2.55
CA LYS A 555 22.18 -3.03 -1.69
C LYS A 555 21.83 -2.67 -0.25
N ALA A 556 22.33 -1.54 0.27
CA ALA A 556 22.09 -1.09 1.65
C ALA A 556 21.12 0.11 1.64
N ASN A 557 19.91 -0.09 2.16
CA ASN A 557 18.87 0.93 2.15
C ASN A 557 18.46 1.28 3.58
N TYR A 558 18.48 2.56 3.93
CA TYR A 558 18.16 3.04 5.28
C TYR A 558 16.98 4.01 5.25
N LEU A 559 16.03 3.77 6.15
CA LEU A 559 14.96 4.70 6.46
C LEU A 559 15.45 5.67 7.52
N ALA A 560 15.23 6.96 7.31
CA ALA A 560 15.67 8.02 8.21
C ALA A 560 14.69 9.20 8.20
N SER A 561 14.76 10.06 9.22
CA SER A 561 14.03 11.33 9.22
C SER A 561 14.52 12.25 8.10
N PRO A 562 13.66 13.16 7.57
CA PRO A 562 14.08 14.13 6.56
C PRO A 562 15.35 14.94 6.92
N PRO A 563 15.53 15.45 8.15
CA PRO A 563 16.80 16.10 8.50
C PRO A 563 18.00 15.15 8.42
N LEU A 564 17.87 13.88 8.82
CA LEU A 564 18.97 12.92 8.70
C LEU A 564 19.26 12.56 7.23
N VAL A 565 18.27 12.56 6.33
CA VAL A 565 18.51 12.41 4.88
C VAL A 565 19.42 13.54 4.38
N VAL A 566 19.18 14.79 4.77
CA VAL A 566 20.05 15.93 4.44
C VAL A 566 21.45 15.72 5.05
N ALA A 567 21.54 15.33 6.31
CA ALA A 567 22.81 15.10 6.99
C ALA A 567 23.66 14.01 6.29
N TYR A 568 23.03 12.93 5.84
CA TYR A 568 23.74 11.86 5.09
C TYR A 568 24.13 12.27 3.67
N ALA A 569 23.41 13.19 3.03
CA ALA A 569 23.84 13.78 1.75
C ALA A 569 25.12 14.61 1.92
N LEU A 570 25.23 15.32 3.05
CA LEU A 570 26.45 16.07 3.43
C LEU A 570 27.61 15.15 3.79
N ALA A 571 27.36 14.07 4.55
CA ALA A 571 28.36 13.07 4.91
C ALA A 571 28.84 12.23 3.71
N GLY A 572 27.93 11.85 2.82
CA GLY A 572 28.18 11.04 1.61
C GLY A 572 28.43 9.56 1.85
N THR A 573 28.34 9.08 3.10
CA THR A 573 28.51 7.67 3.45
C THR A 573 27.73 7.34 4.72
N VAL A 574 27.28 6.08 4.85
CA VAL A 574 26.67 5.56 6.09
C VAL A 574 27.74 5.05 7.08
N ASP A 575 28.97 4.86 6.63
CA ASP A 575 30.13 4.60 7.49
C ASP A 575 30.61 5.92 8.13
N PHE A 576 29.76 6.56 8.93
CA PHE A 576 29.98 7.88 9.48
C PHE A 576 29.53 7.97 10.95
N ASP A 577 30.35 8.64 11.77
CA ASP A 577 30.08 8.90 13.18
C ASP A 577 29.79 10.39 13.36
N PHE A 578 28.53 10.79 13.47
CA PHE A 578 28.12 12.19 13.58
C PHE A 578 28.56 12.89 14.86
N GLU A 579 28.94 12.18 15.91
CA GLU A 579 29.44 12.76 17.15
C GLU A 579 30.92 13.12 17.04
N LYS A 580 31.71 12.30 16.31
CA LYS A 580 33.18 12.41 16.28
C LYS A 580 33.71 12.97 14.96
N THR A 581 32.94 12.85 13.86
CA THR A 581 33.40 13.23 12.53
C THR A 581 32.68 14.48 12.07
N PRO A 582 33.39 15.58 11.71
CA PRO A 582 32.75 16.77 11.17
C PRO A 582 32.18 16.50 9.76
N LEU A 583 31.06 17.13 9.44
CA LEU A 583 30.44 17.12 8.10
C LEU A 583 31.31 17.86 7.07
N GLY A 584 32.11 18.81 7.54
CA GLY A 584 33.04 19.64 6.75
C GLY A 584 33.65 20.73 7.59
N THR A 585 34.14 21.75 6.95
CA THR A 585 34.71 22.94 7.57
C THR A 585 33.97 24.21 7.11
N ASP A 586 33.82 25.16 7.99
CA ASP A 586 33.27 26.48 7.65
C ASP A 586 34.26 27.35 6.85
N ALA A 587 33.86 28.57 6.50
CA ALA A 587 34.69 29.52 5.78
C ALA A 587 35.96 29.96 6.55
N ASN A 588 35.99 29.74 7.88
CA ASN A 588 37.15 30.02 8.73
C ASN A 588 38.02 28.79 8.98
N GLY A 589 37.71 27.65 8.31
CA GLY A 589 38.45 26.41 8.48
C GLY A 589 38.05 25.62 9.76
N GLN A 590 37.02 26.04 10.50
CA GLN A 590 36.58 25.33 11.70
C GLN A 590 35.74 24.11 11.36
N PRO A 591 35.90 23.00 12.08
CA PRO A 591 35.09 21.78 11.83
C PRO A 591 33.62 22.04 12.22
N VAL A 592 32.71 21.61 11.32
CA VAL A 592 31.26 21.71 11.52
C VAL A 592 30.70 20.33 11.75
N PHE A 593 30.11 20.10 12.93
CA PHE A 593 29.46 18.84 13.31
C PHE A 593 27.94 18.91 13.09
N LEU A 594 27.27 17.75 13.12
CA LEU A 594 25.79 17.70 12.98
C LEU A 594 25.09 18.58 14.02
N LYS A 595 25.54 18.57 15.27
CA LYS A 595 24.96 19.38 16.35
C LYS A 595 25.02 20.91 16.09
N ASP A 596 25.94 21.36 15.25
CA ASP A 596 26.15 22.80 14.94
C ASP A 596 25.19 23.29 13.85
N VAL A 597 24.50 22.35 13.15
CA VAL A 597 23.55 22.65 12.05
C VAL A 597 22.16 22.05 12.29
N PHE A 598 21.99 21.17 13.28
CA PHE A 598 20.68 20.59 13.61
C PHE A 598 19.80 21.67 14.30
N PRO A 599 18.56 21.90 13.81
CA PRO A 599 17.70 22.94 14.36
C PRO A 599 17.18 22.58 15.76
N THR A 600 16.91 23.60 16.57
CA THR A 600 16.24 23.43 17.87
C THR A 600 14.74 23.24 17.71
N ASN A 601 14.09 22.69 18.75
CA ASN A 601 12.64 22.54 18.75
C ASN A 601 11.90 23.87 18.69
N GLU A 602 12.48 24.91 19.28
CA GLU A 602 11.97 26.28 19.28
C GLU A 602 11.98 26.88 17.88
N GLU A 603 13.09 26.71 17.13
CA GLU A 603 13.18 27.12 15.71
C GLU A 603 12.14 26.41 14.85
N ILE A 604 11.99 25.10 15.00
CA ILE A 604 11.01 24.31 14.27
C ILE A 604 9.58 24.78 14.58
N ALA A 605 9.25 24.97 15.87
CA ALA A 605 7.92 25.42 16.29
C ALA A 605 7.61 26.85 15.80
N ALA A 606 8.60 27.74 15.82
CA ALA A 606 8.45 29.10 15.30
C ALA A 606 8.20 29.11 13.78
N ALA A 607 8.97 28.32 13.03
CA ALA A 607 8.81 28.18 11.59
C ALA A 607 7.42 27.59 11.24
N GLU A 608 6.99 26.54 11.94
CA GLU A 608 5.68 25.90 11.72
C GLU A 608 4.54 26.89 11.96
N LYS A 609 4.58 27.61 13.08
CA LYS A 609 3.56 28.59 13.43
C LYS A 609 3.44 29.73 12.40
N SER A 610 4.56 30.18 11.81
CA SER A 610 4.58 31.30 10.86
C SER A 610 4.32 30.89 9.41
N SER A 611 4.47 29.60 9.07
CA SER A 611 4.52 29.18 7.66
C SER A 611 3.45 28.16 7.28
N VAL A 612 2.87 27.43 8.23
CA VAL A 612 1.81 26.43 7.93
C VAL A 612 0.45 27.05 8.21
N LEU A 613 -0.18 27.59 7.14
CA LEU A 613 -1.39 28.41 7.24
C LEU A 613 -2.61 27.67 6.66
N PRO A 614 -3.80 27.74 7.28
CA PRO A 614 -5.02 27.09 6.79
C PRO A 614 -5.41 27.47 5.37
N GLU A 615 -5.12 28.70 4.96
CA GLU A 615 -5.44 29.22 3.63
C GLU A 615 -4.70 28.46 2.53
N MET A 616 -3.51 27.93 2.80
CA MET A 616 -2.74 27.15 1.84
C MET A 616 -3.48 25.85 1.45
N PHE A 617 -4.06 25.18 2.43
CA PHE A 617 -4.87 23.97 2.20
C PHE A 617 -6.14 24.30 1.40
N ALA A 618 -6.87 25.33 1.81
CA ALA A 618 -8.08 25.74 1.10
C ALA A 618 -7.78 26.12 -0.36
N GLN A 619 -6.72 26.88 -0.63
CA GLN A 619 -6.33 27.28 -1.97
C GLN A 619 -5.93 26.09 -2.85
N ARG A 620 -5.16 25.13 -2.31
CA ARG A 620 -4.67 24.00 -3.09
C ARG A 620 -5.76 22.99 -3.42
N TYR A 621 -6.74 22.83 -2.54
CA TYR A 621 -7.76 21.76 -2.71
C TYR A 621 -9.09 22.27 -3.24
N SER A 622 -9.40 23.59 -3.22
CA SER A 622 -10.69 24.14 -3.68
C SER A 622 -11.07 23.74 -5.10
N SER A 623 -10.09 23.61 -5.99
CA SER A 623 -10.31 23.31 -7.42
C SER A 623 -9.76 21.94 -7.86
N VAL A 624 -9.37 21.08 -6.93
CA VAL A 624 -8.68 19.81 -7.27
C VAL A 624 -9.52 18.88 -8.17
N PHE A 625 -10.84 18.97 -8.09
CA PHE A 625 -11.78 18.22 -8.93
C PHE A 625 -12.40 19.07 -10.04
N GLU A 626 -12.10 20.34 -10.11
CA GLU A 626 -12.66 21.26 -11.10
C GLU A 626 -11.80 21.26 -12.36
N CYS A 627 -12.45 21.15 -13.51
CA CYS A 627 -11.80 21.34 -14.81
C CYS A 627 -11.75 22.83 -15.14
N ASP A 628 -10.97 23.62 -14.39
CA ASP A 628 -10.77 25.05 -14.67
C ASP A 628 -9.77 25.25 -15.84
N PRO A 629 -10.18 25.72 -17.00
CA PRO A 629 -9.27 26.00 -18.14
C PRO A 629 -8.27 27.13 -17.84
N ALA A 630 -8.58 27.98 -16.86
CA ALA A 630 -7.75 29.14 -16.49
C ALA A 630 -6.71 28.78 -15.42
N THR A 631 -6.63 27.53 -14.96
CA THR A 631 -5.65 27.09 -13.97
C THR A 631 -4.22 27.39 -14.44
N ASN A 632 -3.38 27.84 -13.51
CA ASN A 632 -1.95 28.01 -13.75
C ASN A 632 -1.13 26.76 -13.41
N ASP A 633 -1.77 25.70 -12.88
CA ASP A 633 -1.12 24.44 -12.57
C ASP A 633 -0.90 23.62 -13.84
N GLU A 634 0.35 23.32 -14.16
CA GLU A 634 0.74 22.62 -15.39
C GLU A 634 0.21 21.17 -15.42
N GLY A 635 0.18 20.47 -14.29
CA GLY A 635 -0.38 19.12 -14.20
C GLY A 635 -1.89 19.13 -14.49
N MET A 636 -2.62 20.08 -13.92
CA MET A 636 -4.05 20.25 -14.21
C MET A 636 -4.33 20.67 -15.64
N LYS A 637 -3.49 21.54 -16.24
CA LYS A 637 -3.61 21.90 -17.66
C LYS A 637 -3.49 20.67 -18.56
N GLN A 638 -2.44 19.87 -18.36
CA GLN A 638 -2.22 18.67 -19.16
C GLN A 638 -3.33 17.63 -18.93
N TRP A 639 -3.80 17.47 -17.70
CA TRP A 639 -4.92 16.60 -17.36
C TRP A 639 -6.21 17.03 -18.07
N ASN A 640 -6.54 18.31 -18.04
CA ASN A 640 -7.73 18.86 -18.68
C ASN A 640 -7.67 18.78 -20.21
N ALA A 641 -6.47 18.76 -20.79
CA ALA A 641 -6.26 18.62 -22.24
C ALA A 641 -6.46 17.17 -22.75
N ILE A 642 -6.51 16.18 -21.87
CA ILE A 642 -6.74 14.79 -22.27
C ILE A 642 -8.16 14.65 -22.84
N PRO A 643 -8.33 14.16 -24.09
CA PRO A 643 -9.64 13.93 -24.66
C PRO A 643 -10.45 12.93 -23.84
N ALA A 644 -11.61 13.32 -23.38
CA ALA A 644 -12.50 12.45 -22.64
C ALA A 644 -13.78 12.23 -23.42
N GLY A 645 -14.00 11.01 -23.88
CA GLY A 645 -15.28 10.60 -24.48
C GLY A 645 -16.40 10.62 -23.42
N LYS A 646 -17.63 10.92 -23.86
CA LYS A 646 -18.86 10.81 -23.03
C LYS A 646 -19.63 9.52 -23.34
N SER A 647 -18.96 8.49 -23.83
CA SER A 647 -19.59 7.20 -24.12
C SER A 647 -19.81 6.40 -22.83
N ASP A 648 -20.95 5.71 -22.71
CA ASP A 648 -21.21 4.78 -21.61
C ASP A 648 -20.21 3.61 -21.58
N LEU A 649 -19.61 3.29 -22.74
CA LEU A 649 -18.59 2.26 -22.89
C LEU A 649 -17.22 2.90 -23.15
N PHE A 650 -16.19 2.29 -22.60
CA PHE A 650 -14.81 2.65 -22.92
C PHE A 650 -14.44 2.17 -24.33
N PRO A 651 -13.85 3.01 -25.19
CA PRO A 651 -13.45 2.62 -26.54
C PRO A 651 -12.13 1.85 -26.51
N TRP A 652 -12.18 0.54 -26.36
CA TRP A 652 -11.02 -0.34 -26.30
C TRP A 652 -10.16 -0.27 -27.58
N ASP A 653 -8.87 0.03 -27.44
CA ASP A 653 -7.90 -0.10 -28.52
C ASP A 653 -7.17 -1.44 -28.39
N LEU A 654 -7.40 -2.35 -29.33
CA LEU A 654 -6.76 -3.69 -29.33
C LEU A 654 -5.23 -3.65 -29.48
N LYS A 655 -4.66 -2.50 -29.91
CA LYS A 655 -3.22 -2.28 -30.03
C LYS A 655 -2.61 -1.69 -28.75
N SER A 656 -3.43 -1.20 -27.82
CA SER A 656 -2.93 -0.63 -26.58
C SER A 656 -2.06 -1.65 -25.84
N THR A 657 -0.92 -1.17 -25.34
CA THR A 657 -0.03 -1.96 -24.48
C THR A 657 -0.15 -1.59 -23.00
N TYR A 658 -1.09 -0.69 -22.66
CA TYR A 658 -1.38 -0.24 -21.29
C TYR A 658 -2.78 -0.65 -20.80
N VAL A 659 -3.79 -0.68 -21.66
CA VAL A 659 -5.18 -0.91 -21.29
C VAL A 659 -5.82 -1.92 -22.24
N GLN A 660 -6.34 -3.02 -21.73
CA GLN A 660 -7.01 -4.07 -22.51
C GLN A 660 -8.23 -4.59 -21.76
N GLU A 661 -9.26 -5.02 -22.48
CA GLU A 661 -10.39 -5.72 -21.89
C GLU A 661 -9.98 -7.14 -21.49
N PRO A 662 -10.09 -7.51 -20.19
CA PRO A 662 -9.57 -8.79 -19.72
C PRO A 662 -10.42 -9.99 -20.13
N PRO A 663 -9.79 -11.17 -20.43
CA PRO A 663 -10.49 -12.36 -20.91
C PRO A 663 -11.59 -12.87 -19.98
N PHE A 664 -11.43 -12.75 -18.67
CA PHE A 664 -12.45 -13.19 -17.70
C PHE A 664 -13.75 -12.37 -17.74
N MET A 665 -13.80 -11.25 -18.51
CA MET A 665 -15.01 -10.50 -18.83
C MET A 665 -15.46 -10.74 -20.27
N THR A 666 -14.55 -10.84 -21.25
CA THR A 666 -14.92 -11.10 -22.65
C THR A 666 -15.53 -12.48 -22.86
N GLU A 667 -15.10 -13.48 -22.07
CA GLU A 667 -15.56 -14.87 -22.14
C GLU A 667 -16.79 -15.14 -21.23
N MET A 668 -17.32 -14.11 -20.55
CA MET A 668 -18.42 -14.27 -19.61
C MET A 668 -19.74 -14.59 -20.27
N THR A 669 -20.53 -15.50 -19.65
CA THR A 669 -21.88 -15.88 -20.04
C THR A 669 -22.94 -15.39 -19.06
N ALA A 670 -24.16 -15.17 -19.51
CA ALA A 670 -25.29 -14.74 -18.66
C ALA A 670 -25.65 -15.82 -17.63
N ASP A 671 -25.71 -17.05 -18.10
CA ASP A 671 -26.09 -18.18 -17.26
C ASP A 671 -24.85 -18.81 -16.59
N TYR A 672 -25.08 -19.24 -15.36
CA TYR A 672 -24.18 -20.07 -14.61
C TYR A 672 -24.55 -21.55 -14.88
N ASP A 673 -23.56 -22.33 -15.29
CA ASP A 673 -23.74 -23.79 -15.44
C ASP A 673 -23.74 -24.45 -14.05
N ALA A 674 -24.92 -24.73 -13.52
CA ALA A 674 -25.12 -25.37 -12.21
C ALA A 674 -24.58 -26.80 -12.13
N ASP A 675 -24.43 -27.46 -13.28
CA ASP A 675 -24.01 -28.87 -13.40
C ASP A 675 -22.51 -28.98 -13.80
N ARG A 676 -21.82 -27.87 -13.91
CA ARG A 676 -20.37 -27.86 -14.21
C ARG A 676 -19.58 -28.73 -13.22
N ASP A 677 -18.77 -29.61 -13.77
CA ASP A 677 -17.78 -30.36 -12.96
C ASP A 677 -16.62 -29.43 -12.58
N TYR A 678 -16.50 -29.12 -11.29
CA TYR A 678 -15.42 -28.31 -10.73
C TYR A 678 -14.19 -29.13 -10.33
N SER A 679 -14.26 -30.48 -10.44
CA SER A 679 -13.12 -31.34 -10.17
C SER A 679 -11.92 -30.96 -11.03
N ILE A 680 -10.76 -30.95 -10.41
CA ILE A 680 -9.49 -30.73 -11.08
C ILE A 680 -8.93 -32.10 -11.40
N ARG A 681 -8.79 -32.42 -12.68
CA ARG A 681 -8.35 -33.75 -13.14
C ARG A 681 -7.07 -33.63 -13.94
N SER A 682 -6.14 -34.54 -13.67
CA SER A 682 -4.86 -34.65 -14.38
C SER A 682 -4.05 -33.32 -14.42
N ALA A 683 -4.10 -32.54 -13.32
CA ALA A 683 -3.38 -31.30 -13.24
C ALA A 683 -1.87 -31.50 -13.12
N ARG A 684 -1.10 -30.56 -13.68
CA ARG A 684 0.36 -30.49 -13.53
C ARG A 684 0.76 -29.34 -12.59
N VAL A 685 1.88 -29.56 -11.91
CA VAL A 685 2.47 -28.50 -11.08
C VAL A 685 3.24 -27.53 -11.96
N LEU A 686 2.81 -26.26 -11.97
CA LEU A 686 3.53 -25.22 -12.70
C LEU A 686 4.72 -24.70 -11.88
N LEU A 687 4.54 -24.61 -10.54
CA LEU A 687 5.58 -24.13 -9.62
C LEU A 687 5.51 -24.91 -8.30
N ALA A 688 6.68 -25.23 -7.75
CA ALA A 688 6.86 -25.69 -6.38
C ALA A 688 7.70 -24.65 -5.61
N LEU A 689 7.09 -23.99 -4.64
CA LEU A 689 7.63 -22.81 -3.99
C LEU A 689 7.88 -23.06 -2.49
N GLY A 690 8.81 -22.31 -1.91
CA GLY A 690 9.09 -22.32 -0.47
C GLY A 690 8.16 -21.40 0.33
N ASP A 691 8.60 -21.06 1.54
CA ASP A 691 7.89 -20.17 2.47
C ASP A 691 8.00 -18.70 2.07
N SER A 692 7.06 -17.90 2.60
CA SER A 692 7.04 -16.43 2.51
C SER A 692 7.12 -15.90 1.07
N ILE A 693 6.47 -16.56 0.14
CA ILE A 693 6.31 -16.10 -1.24
C ILE A 693 5.40 -14.88 -1.23
N THR A 694 5.98 -13.74 -1.58
CA THR A 694 5.26 -12.46 -1.56
C THR A 694 4.43 -12.24 -2.82
N THR A 695 3.47 -11.32 -2.75
CA THR A 695 2.74 -10.85 -3.93
C THR A 695 3.65 -10.18 -4.96
N ASP A 696 4.82 -9.64 -4.56
CA ASP A 696 5.88 -9.15 -5.46
C ASP A 696 6.56 -10.29 -6.24
N HIS A 697 6.71 -11.47 -5.63
CA HIS A 697 7.22 -12.66 -6.33
C HIS A 697 6.22 -13.16 -7.38
N ILE A 698 4.92 -13.10 -7.05
CA ILE A 698 3.87 -13.59 -7.94
C ILE A 698 3.56 -12.58 -9.06
N SER A 699 3.39 -11.30 -8.73
CA SER A 699 3.09 -10.23 -9.68
C SER A 699 4.03 -9.04 -9.44
N PRO A 700 5.15 -8.95 -10.15
CA PRO A 700 6.11 -7.86 -9.98
C PRO A 700 5.55 -6.50 -10.38
N ALA A 701 6.11 -5.43 -9.80
CA ALA A 701 5.76 -4.05 -10.14
C ALA A 701 6.91 -3.31 -10.84
N GLY A 702 8.13 -3.82 -10.75
CA GLY A 702 9.36 -3.16 -11.22
C GLY A 702 9.55 -3.18 -12.73
N ALA A 703 10.79 -2.89 -13.16
CA ALA A 703 11.18 -2.81 -14.56
C ALA A 703 10.97 -4.14 -15.31
N ILE A 704 10.60 -4.03 -16.58
CA ILE A 704 10.39 -5.16 -17.49
C ILE A 704 11.72 -5.45 -18.21
N LYS A 705 12.24 -6.67 -18.09
CA LYS A 705 13.44 -7.10 -18.79
C LYS A 705 13.14 -7.38 -20.27
N LYS A 706 14.05 -6.95 -21.17
CA LYS A 706 13.92 -7.11 -22.61
C LYS A 706 13.69 -8.58 -23.03
N GLU A 707 14.43 -9.49 -22.42
CA GLU A 707 14.43 -10.92 -22.75
C GLU A 707 13.26 -11.67 -22.14
N SER A 708 12.49 -11.05 -21.21
CA SER A 708 11.33 -11.67 -20.59
C SER A 708 10.18 -11.84 -21.60
N PRO A 709 9.23 -12.76 -21.35
CA PRO A 709 8.03 -12.89 -22.19
C PRO A 709 7.27 -11.58 -22.39
N ALA A 710 7.17 -10.74 -21.34
CA ALA A 710 6.55 -9.42 -21.42
C ALA A 710 7.38 -8.44 -22.27
N GLY A 711 8.71 -8.43 -22.12
CA GLY A 711 9.59 -7.57 -22.92
C GLY A 711 9.57 -7.93 -24.41
N LYS A 712 9.57 -9.21 -24.75
CA LYS A 712 9.41 -9.69 -26.14
C LYS A 712 8.07 -9.24 -26.72
N PHE A 713 6.97 -9.42 -25.96
CA PHE A 713 5.65 -8.96 -26.39
C PHE A 713 5.61 -7.45 -26.66
N LEU A 714 6.23 -6.62 -25.82
CA LEU A 714 6.29 -5.18 -26.01
C LEU A 714 7.09 -4.82 -27.27
N ILE A 715 8.21 -5.48 -27.54
CA ILE A 715 9.00 -5.27 -28.77
C ILE A 715 8.17 -5.67 -30.02
N GLU A 716 7.53 -6.82 -29.99
CA GLU A 716 6.64 -7.28 -31.05
C GLU A 716 5.45 -6.33 -31.30
N SER A 717 5.02 -5.64 -30.25
CA SER A 717 4.01 -4.58 -30.30
C SER A 717 4.57 -3.21 -30.75
N GLY A 718 5.87 -3.12 -31.06
CA GLY A 718 6.51 -1.87 -31.56
C GLY A 718 6.97 -0.93 -30.45
N VAL A 719 7.00 -1.34 -29.18
CA VAL A 719 7.44 -0.52 -28.05
C VAL A 719 8.97 -0.64 -27.89
N GLU A 720 9.68 0.48 -27.96
CA GLU A 720 11.12 0.50 -27.70
C GLU A 720 11.44 0.22 -26.23
N GLN A 721 12.60 -0.36 -25.94
CA GLN A 721 12.99 -0.74 -24.58
C GLN A 721 12.98 0.44 -23.58
N LYS A 722 13.36 1.64 -24.02
CA LYS A 722 13.33 2.86 -23.18
C LYS A 722 11.91 3.28 -22.76
N GLU A 723 10.88 2.81 -23.52
CA GLU A 723 9.47 3.09 -23.30
C GLU A 723 8.72 1.92 -22.62
N PHE A 724 9.43 0.89 -22.17
CA PHE A 724 8.80 -0.26 -21.49
C PHE A 724 8.06 0.14 -20.23
N ASN A 725 8.53 1.20 -19.56
CA ASN A 725 8.03 1.59 -18.26
C ASN A 725 8.15 0.40 -17.26
N SER A 726 7.17 0.15 -16.43
CA SER A 726 7.19 -0.89 -15.41
C SER A 726 5.96 -1.81 -15.50
N TYR A 727 6.03 -3.00 -14.88
CA TYR A 727 4.85 -3.83 -14.70
C TYR A 727 3.74 -3.08 -13.93
N GLY A 728 4.10 -2.25 -12.95
CA GLY A 728 3.15 -1.44 -12.19
C GLY A 728 2.30 -0.53 -13.07
N SER A 729 2.92 0.16 -14.03
CA SER A 729 2.25 1.06 -14.96
C SER A 729 1.40 0.33 -16.03
N ARG A 730 1.65 -0.96 -16.26
CA ARG A 730 0.95 -1.77 -17.28
C ARG A 730 -0.11 -2.73 -16.70
N ARG A 731 -0.48 -2.56 -15.43
CA ARG A 731 -1.47 -3.42 -14.76
C ARG A 731 -2.87 -3.36 -15.39
N GLY A 732 -3.17 -2.37 -16.23
CA GLY A 732 -4.39 -2.33 -17.04
C GLY A 732 -4.37 -3.24 -18.27
N ASN A 733 -3.27 -3.98 -18.53
CA ASN A 733 -3.11 -4.83 -19.70
C ASN A 733 -2.86 -6.29 -19.28
N ASP A 734 -3.85 -7.14 -19.46
CA ASP A 734 -3.78 -8.57 -19.14
C ASP A 734 -2.68 -9.29 -19.90
N ARG A 735 -2.39 -8.91 -21.15
CA ARG A 735 -1.37 -9.56 -22.00
C ARG A 735 0.04 -9.37 -21.44
N VAL A 736 0.34 -8.17 -20.94
CA VAL A 736 1.62 -7.87 -20.27
C VAL A 736 1.68 -8.55 -18.91
N MET A 737 0.61 -8.42 -18.12
CA MET A 737 0.62 -8.89 -16.73
C MET A 737 0.61 -10.42 -16.62
N THR A 738 -0.08 -11.13 -17.49
CA THR A 738 -0.02 -12.61 -17.53
C THR A 738 1.39 -13.10 -17.84
N ARG A 739 2.10 -12.42 -18.76
CA ARG A 739 3.52 -12.71 -19.08
C ARG A 739 4.47 -12.33 -17.94
N GLY A 740 4.09 -11.39 -17.10
CA GLY A 740 4.82 -10.96 -15.90
C GLY A 740 4.54 -11.79 -14.66
N THR A 741 3.49 -12.63 -14.69
CA THR A 741 3.13 -13.44 -13.52
C THR A 741 4.21 -14.49 -13.24
N PHE A 742 4.72 -14.51 -12.00
CA PHE A 742 5.89 -15.27 -11.54
C PHE A 742 7.21 -14.91 -12.24
N ALA A 743 7.32 -13.73 -12.86
CA ALA A 743 8.55 -13.29 -13.53
C ALA A 743 9.50 -12.48 -12.62
N ASN A 744 9.27 -12.46 -11.31
CA ASN A 744 10.17 -11.76 -10.37
C ASN A 744 11.57 -12.38 -10.41
N ILE A 745 12.59 -11.52 -10.51
CA ILE A 745 14.00 -11.93 -10.67
C ILE A 745 14.58 -12.69 -9.46
N ARG A 746 13.90 -12.64 -8.31
CA ARG A 746 14.31 -13.31 -7.06
C ARG A 746 13.48 -14.56 -6.77
N LEU A 747 12.52 -14.88 -7.61
CA LEU A 747 11.70 -16.07 -7.43
C LEU A 747 12.59 -17.32 -7.58
N ARG A 748 12.47 -18.24 -6.63
CA ARG A 748 13.11 -19.56 -6.68
C ARG A 748 12.06 -20.64 -6.80
N ASN A 749 12.04 -21.30 -7.93
CA ASN A 749 11.16 -22.44 -8.20
C ASN A 749 11.93 -23.74 -7.96
N LEU A 750 11.48 -24.52 -7.00
CA LEU A 750 12.15 -25.78 -6.61
C LEU A 750 12.02 -26.89 -7.68
N LEU A 751 11.13 -26.72 -8.68
CA LEU A 751 11.10 -27.57 -9.88
C LEU A 751 12.32 -27.32 -10.80
N ALA A 752 12.94 -26.15 -10.72
CA ALA A 752 14.11 -25.77 -11.50
C ALA A 752 15.26 -25.35 -10.57
N PRO A 753 15.83 -26.30 -9.78
CA PRO A 753 16.84 -25.99 -8.79
C PRO A 753 18.08 -25.34 -9.43
N GLY A 754 18.67 -24.38 -8.69
CA GLY A 754 19.83 -23.60 -9.16
C GLY A 754 19.47 -22.43 -10.08
N THR A 755 18.19 -22.17 -10.36
CA THR A 755 17.75 -21.01 -11.14
C THR A 755 17.10 -19.96 -10.25
N GLU A 756 17.14 -18.69 -10.67
CA GLU A 756 16.36 -17.58 -10.11
C GLU A 756 15.58 -16.90 -11.25
N GLY A 757 14.41 -16.35 -10.90
CA GLY A 757 13.52 -15.70 -11.86
C GLY A 757 12.34 -16.58 -12.28
N GLY A 758 11.64 -16.14 -13.31
CA GLY A 758 10.41 -16.80 -13.81
C GLY A 758 10.69 -18.06 -14.63
N VAL A 759 11.34 -19.05 -14.05
CA VAL A 759 11.75 -20.29 -14.73
C VAL A 759 11.06 -21.50 -14.11
N THR A 760 10.60 -22.42 -14.95
CA THR A 760 10.01 -23.71 -14.53
C THR A 760 10.44 -24.84 -15.46
N ARG A 761 9.94 -26.06 -15.17
CA ARG A 761 10.08 -27.21 -16.05
C ARG A 761 8.72 -27.67 -16.57
N PHE A 762 8.68 -28.03 -17.84
CA PHE A 762 7.49 -28.61 -18.48
C PHE A 762 7.57 -30.15 -18.41
N PHE A 763 6.51 -30.80 -17.91
CA PHE A 763 6.40 -32.26 -17.80
C PHE A 763 5.29 -32.85 -18.69
N PRO A 764 5.48 -34.09 -19.25
CA PRO A 764 6.65 -34.93 -19.12
C PRO A 764 7.83 -34.41 -19.94
N GLY A 765 9.04 -34.75 -19.59
CA GLY A 765 10.24 -34.39 -20.35
C GLY A 765 11.21 -33.47 -19.59
N GLY A 766 10.70 -32.64 -18.65
CA GLY A 766 11.54 -31.80 -17.78
C GLY A 766 12.24 -30.64 -18.51
N GLU A 767 11.73 -30.23 -19.67
CA GLU A 767 12.24 -29.08 -20.43
C GLU A 767 12.15 -27.80 -19.63
N GLN A 768 13.27 -27.08 -19.48
CA GLN A 768 13.32 -25.82 -18.76
C GLN A 768 12.91 -24.66 -19.66
N MET A 769 11.96 -23.84 -19.20
CA MET A 769 11.47 -22.68 -19.95
C MET A 769 10.90 -21.61 -19.01
N SER A 770 10.41 -20.49 -19.56
CA SER A 770 9.71 -19.49 -18.74
C SER A 770 8.39 -20.04 -18.19
N VAL A 771 7.98 -19.54 -17.02
CA VAL A 771 6.68 -19.92 -16.42
C VAL A 771 5.54 -19.65 -17.39
N PHE A 772 5.57 -18.50 -18.08
CA PHE A 772 4.56 -18.14 -19.08
C PHE A 772 4.52 -19.15 -20.24
N ASP A 773 5.68 -19.46 -20.84
CA ASP A 773 5.72 -20.37 -22.00
C ASP A 773 5.25 -21.78 -21.62
N ALA A 774 5.65 -22.28 -20.44
CA ALA A 774 5.18 -23.56 -19.91
C ALA A 774 3.66 -23.57 -19.70
N ALA A 775 3.11 -22.50 -19.09
CA ALA A 775 1.66 -22.40 -18.88
C ALA A 775 0.89 -22.37 -20.21
N MET A 776 1.38 -21.64 -21.22
CA MET A 776 0.74 -21.60 -22.55
C MET A 776 0.80 -22.95 -23.25
N LYS A 777 1.91 -23.70 -23.09
CA LYS A 777 2.05 -25.05 -23.65
C LYS A 777 1.05 -26.02 -22.99
N TYR A 778 0.93 -26.03 -21.65
CA TYR A 778 -0.09 -26.83 -20.96
C TYR A 778 -1.52 -26.42 -21.34
N ARG A 779 -1.78 -25.08 -21.49
CA ARG A 779 -3.09 -24.60 -21.92
C ARG A 779 -3.46 -25.09 -23.32
N SER A 780 -2.51 -25.15 -24.27
CA SER A 780 -2.75 -25.69 -25.61
C SER A 780 -3.09 -27.19 -25.60
N GLU A 781 -2.68 -27.91 -24.56
CA GLU A 781 -2.98 -29.33 -24.33
C GLU A 781 -4.21 -29.52 -23.42
N ASN A 782 -4.90 -28.43 -23.02
CA ASN A 782 -6.03 -28.43 -22.05
C ASN A 782 -5.70 -29.08 -20.70
N VAL A 783 -4.45 -28.96 -20.24
CA VAL A 783 -4.00 -29.49 -18.95
C VAL A 783 -4.16 -28.41 -17.88
N PRO A 784 -4.97 -28.65 -16.83
CA PRO A 784 -5.09 -27.71 -15.71
C PRO A 784 -3.80 -27.64 -14.89
N LEU A 785 -3.57 -26.50 -14.24
CA LEU A 785 -2.35 -26.23 -13.49
C LEU A 785 -2.63 -26.05 -12.00
N ILE A 786 -1.65 -26.42 -11.18
CA ILE A 786 -1.63 -26.14 -9.75
C ILE A 786 -0.29 -25.54 -9.33
N VAL A 787 -0.27 -24.89 -8.17
CA VAL A 787 0.94 -24.41 -7.49
C VAL A 787 1.06 -25.10 -6.14
N LEU A 788 2.25 -25.62 -5.82
CA LEU A 788 2.60 -26.08 -4.47
C LEU A 788 3.39 -24.96 -3.78
N ALA A 789 3.07 -24.64 -2.53
CA ALA A 789 3.74 -23.57 -1.80
C ALA A 789 3.93 -23.91 -0.30
N GLY A 790 4.85 -23.20 0.32
CA GLY A 790 5.13 -23.28 1.75
C GLY A 790 4.19 -22.41 2.60
N ALA A 791 4.68 -21.95 3.75
CA ALA A 791 3.98 -21.10 4.68
C ALA A 791 3.90 -19.64 4.17
N GLU A 792 2.87 -18.90 4.62
CA GLU A 792 2.67 -17.47 4.34
C GLU A 792 2.61 -17.12 2.83
N TYR A 793 1.96 -17.96 2.03
CA TYR A 793 1.82 -17.73 0.60
C TYR A 793 0.99 -16.46 0.32
N GLY A 794 1.56 -15.54 -0.48
CA GLY A 794 0.92 -14.29 -0.87
C GLY A 794 1.12 -13.13 0.12
N THR A 795 2.09 -13.23 1.03
CA THR A 795 2.42 -12.14 1.97
C THR A 795 2.89 -10.88 1.23
N GLY A 796 2.83 -9.71 1.88
CA GLY A 796 3.28 -8.43 1.32
C GLY A 796 2.14 -7.48 0.96
N SER A 797 2.29 -6.69 -0.12
CA SER A 797 1.28 -5.70 -0.53
C SER A 797 0.07 -6.37 -1.19
N SER A 798 -1.11 -5.75 -1.03
CA SER A 798 -2.34 -6.21 -1.68
C SER A 798 -2.22 -6.08 -3.20
N ARG A 799 -2.25 -7.20 -3.93
CA ARG A 799 -2.19 -7.22 -5.39
C ARG A 799 -3.16 -8.23 -5.96
N ASP A 800 -4.22 -7.73 -6.56
CA ASP A 800 -5.21 -8.53 -7.29
C ASP A 800 -4.57 -9.29 -8.46
N TRP A 801 -3.60 -8.71 -9.16
CA TRP A 801 -2.88 -9.34 -10.25
C TRP A 801 -2.12 -10.60 -9.84
N ALA A 802 -1.81 -10.80 -8.56
CA ALA A 802 -1.27 -12.07 -8.08
C ALA A 802 -2.27 -13.22 -8.24
N ALA A 803 -3.57 -12.94 -8.14
CA ALA A 803 -4.64 -13.89 -8.38
C ALA A 803 -5.14 -13.86 -9.84
N LYS A 804 -5.34 -12.67 -10.44
CA LYS A 804 -5.74 -12.50 -11.84
C LYS A 804 -4.75 -13.20 -12.79
N GLY A 805 -3.45 -12.95 -12.60
CA GLY A 805 -2.40 -13.57 -13.42
C GLY A 805 -2.33 -15.09 -13.25
N ALA A 806 -2.47 -15.60 -12.02
CA ALA A 806 -2.53 -17.02 -11.75
C ALA A 806 -3.72 -17.67 -12.49
N CYS A 807 -4.91 -17.08 -12.40
CA CYS A 807 -6.10 -17.54 -13.12
C CYS A 807 -5.88 -17.56 -14.64
N LEU A 808 -5.31 -16.48 -15.21
CA LEU A 808 -5.06 -16.35 -16.65
C LEU A 808 -3.97 -17.30 -17.18
N LEU A 809 -3.02 -17.71 -16.32
CA LEU A 809 -2.08 -18.80 -16.65
C LEU A 809 -2.73 -20.20 -16.66
N GLY A 810 -3.98 -20.35 -16.20
CA GLY A 810 -4.68 -21.62 -16.13
C GLY A 810 -4.50 -22.37 -14.80
N ILE A 811 -4.01 -21.69 -13.75
CA ILE A 811 -3.91 -22.26 -12.40
C ILE A 811 -5.31 -22.39 -11.83
N ARG A 812 -5.68 -23.63 -11.45
CA ARG A 812 -7.01 -23.97 -10.91
C ARG A 812 -7.00 -24.07 -9.39
N ALA A 813 -5.88 -24.45 -8.80
CA ALA A 813 -5.70 -24.51 -7.36
C ALA A 813 -4.28 -24.14 -6.94
N VAL A 814 -4.18 -23.63 -5.73
CA VAL A 814 -2.92 -23.50 -5.00
C VAL A 814 -3.01 -24.39 -3.77
N ILE A 815 -1.97 -25.18 -3.46
CA ILE A 815 -1.89 -26.00 -2.26
C ILE A 815 -0.71 -25.48 -1.43
N ALA A 816 -0.98 -24.84 -0.28
CA ALA A 816 0.02 -24.20 0.56
C ALA A 816 -0.06 -24.64 2.02
N GLN A 817 1.01 -24.44 2.80
CA GLN A 817 0.97 -24.69 4.24
C GLN A 817 0.12 -23.66 4.96
N SER A 818 0.20 -22.39 4.53
CA SER A 818 -0.66 -21.31 5.01
C SER A 818 -0.71 -20.17 4.00
N TYR A 819 -1.72 -19.31 4.12
CA TYR A 819 -1.97 -18.19 3.24
C TYR A 819 -1.94 -16.87 4.01
N GLU A 820 -1.51 -15.82 3.34
CA GLU A 820 -1.85 -14.47 3.73
C GLU A 820 -3.33 -14.19 3.37
N ARG A 821 -4.06 -13.52 4.28
CA ARG A 821 -5.51 -13.34 4.22
C ARG A 821 -5.99 -12.72 2.89
N ILE A 822 -5.41 -11.59 2.50
CA ILE A 822 -5.84 -10.83 1.32
C ILE A 822 -5.63 -11.67 0.04
N HIS A 823 -4.48 -12.33 -0.07
CA HIS A 823 -4.18 -13.13 -1.26
C HIS A 823 -5.09 -14.36 -1.36
N ARG A 824 -5.39 -15.02 -0.24
CA ARG A 824 -6.37 -16.12 -0.19
C ARG A 824 -7.74 -15.67 -0.71
N SER A 825 -8.23 -14.52 -0.22
CA SER A 825 -9.51 -13.93 -0.65
C SER A 825 -9.50 -13.60 -2.15
N ASN A 826 -8.40 -13.00 -2.64
CA ASN A 826 -8.23 -12.70 -4.08
C ASN A 826 -8.24 -13.96 -4.96
N LEU A 827 -7.63 -15.07 -4.51
CA LEU A 827 -7.68 -16.34 -5.24
C LEU A 827 -9.13 -16.83 -5.41
N VAL A 828 -9.91 -16.84 -4.32
CA VAL A 828 -11.33 -17.18 -4.36
C VAL A 828 -12.11 -16.21 -5.26
N GLY A 829 -11.81 -14.91 -5.14
CA GLY A 829 -12.40 -13.85 -5.96
C GLY A 829 -12.15 -13.98 -7.45
N MET A 830 -11.13 -14.77 -7.85
CA MET A 830 -10.82 -15.12 -9.24
C MET A 830 -11.11 -16.57 -9.62
N GLY A 831 -11.82 -17.30 -8.77
CA GLY A 831 -12.17 -18.71 -9.04
C GLY A 831 -11.00 -19.68 -9.01
N VAL A 832 -9.93 -19.37 -8.28
CA VAL A 832 -8.80 -20.25 -8.00
C VAL A 832 -8.98 -20.86 -6.61
N LEU A 833 -8.93 -22.19 -6.51
CA LEU A 833 -9.20 -22.94 -5.28
C LEU A 833 -7.99 -22.90 -4.34
N PRO A 834 -8.07 -22.25 -3.15
CA PRO A 834 -7.03 -22.33 -2.16
C PRO A 834 -7.21 -23.58 -1.28
N LEU A 835 -6.21 -24.46 -1.28
CA LEU A 835 -6.15 -25.67 -0.48
C LEU A 835 -4.99 -25.58 0.52
N GLN A 836 -5.21 -25.96 1.75
CA GLN A 836 -4.19 -25.93 2.80
C GLN A 836 -3.82 -27.34 3.26
N PHE A 837 -2.52 -27.64 3.33
CA PHE A 837 -2.03 -28.89 3.94
C PHE A 837 -2.47 -28.98 5.39
N GLN A 838 -2.64 -30.20 5.89
CA GLN A 838 -2.92 -30.44 7.31
C GLN A 838 -1.71 -30.00 8.19
N CYS A 839 -1.98 -29.77 9.46
CA CYS A 839 -0.97 -29.27 10.38
C CYS A 839 0.27 -30.18 10.42
N GLY A 840 1.44 -29.62 10.13
CA GLY A 840 2.72 -30.30 10.08
C GLY A 840 3.03 -31.01 8.75
N GLU A 841 2.11 -31.02 7.79
CA GLU A 841 2.35 -31.56 6.44
C GLU A 841 2.88 -30.49 5.49
N THR A 842 3.76 -30.91 4.59
CA THR A 842 4.29 -30.13 3.49
C THR A 842 4.35 -31.03 2.25
N TRP A 843 4.42 -30.46 1.06
CA TRP A 843 4.61 -31.27 -0.14
C TRP A 843 5.90 -32.10 -0.08
N GLN A 844 6.96 -31.60 0.59
CA GLN A 844 8.20 -32.35 0.79
C GLN A 844 8.02 -33.51 1.78
N SER A 845 7.33 -33.29 2.91
CA SER A 845 7.10 -34.35 3.91
C SER A 845 6.23 -35.49 3.38
N LEU A 846 5.36 -35.18 2.39
CA LEU A 846 4.54 -36.17 1.67
C LEU A 846 5.32 -36.88 0.56
N GLY A 847 6.60 -36.57 0.37
CA GLY A 847 7.47 -37.16 -0.64
C GLY A 847 7.05 -36.84 -2.08
N LEU A 848 6.43 -35.66 -2.26
CA LEU A 848 6.10 -35.11 -3.58
C LEU A 848 7.30 -34.42 -4.19
N THR A 849 7.43 -34.47 -5.49
CA THR A 849 8.52 -33.88 -6.28
C THR A 849 8.04 -32.70 -7.12
N GLY A 850 6.71 -32.61 -7.36
CA GLY A 850 6.07 -31.69 -8.29
C GLY A 850 6.00 -32.21 -9.72
N GLU A 851 6.46 -33.42 -10.00
CA GLU A 851 6.34 -34.08 -11.31
C GLU A 851 5.05 -34.89 -11.44
N GLU A 852 4.35 -35.11 -10.34
CA GLU A 852 3.14 -35.93 -10.25
C GLU A 852 1.98 -35.29 -11.06
N ILE A 853 0.99 -36.13 -11.33
CA ILE A 853 -0.31 -35.75 -11.87
C ILE A 853 -1.29 -35.68 -10.71
N PHE A 854 -1.96 -34.54 -10.57
CA PHE A 854 -2.85 -34.27 -9.45
C PHE A 854 -4.33 -34.35 -9.84
N ASP A 855 -5.11 -34.97 -8.98
CA ASP A 855 -6.56 -35.04 -9.07
C ASP A 855 -7.18 -34.53 -7.75
N VAL A 856 -8.15 -33.58 -7.85
CA VAL A 856 -8.95 -33.07 -6.75
C VAL A 856 -10.41 -33.21 -7.15
N ALA A 857 -11.08 -34.23 -6.61
CA ALA A 857 -12.47 -34.52 -6.93
C ALA A 857 -13.41 -33.97 -5.83
N PHE A 858 -14.34 -33.10 -6.21
CA PHE A 858 -15.34 -32.56 -5.30
C PHE A 858 -16.60 -32.08 -6.04
N SER A 859 -17.69 -31.96 -5.32
CA SER A 859 -18.96 -31.44 -5.83
C SER A 859 -19.25 -30.09 -5.18
N MET A 860 -19.59 -29.10 -6.00
CA MET A 860 -20.02 -27.78 -5.50
C MET A 860 -21.29 -27.85 -4.65
N LYS A 861 -22.15 -28.87 -4.87
CA LYS A 861 -23.40 -29.02 -4.09
C LYS A 861 -23.14 -29.41 -2.64
N SER A 862 -22.00 -30.05 -2.34
CA SER A 862 -21.63 -30.50 -1.01
C SER A 862 -20.48 -29.67 -0.39
N LEU A 863 -19.89 -28.73 -1.14
CA LEU A 863 -18.78 -27.93 -0.65
C LEU A 863 -19.26 -26.96 0.44
N GLN A 864 -18.60 -26.99 1.57
CA GLN A 864 -18.84 -26.11 2.72
C GLN A 864 -17.57 -25.32 3.05
N PRO A 865 -17.68 -24.16 3.68
CA PRO A 865 -16.51 -23.44 4.19
C PRO A 865 -15.64 -24.30 5.09
N GLY A 866 -14.33 -24.31 4.84
CA GLY A 866 -13.38 -25.11 5.62
C GLY A 866 -13.48 -26.63 5.41
N ALA A 867 -14.17 -27.10 4.37
CA ALA A 867 -14.31 -28.53 4.07
C ALA A 867 -12.96 -29.22 3.85
N GLU A 868 -12.87 -30.48 4.20
CA GLU A 868 -11.73 -31.32 3.88
C GLU A 868 -11.92 -32.00 2.51
N LEU A 869 -10.87 -31.91 1.66
CA LEU A 869 -10.86 -32.54 0.34
C LEU A 869 -9.64 -33.46 0.18
N PRO A 870 -9.83 -34.68 -0.33
CA PRO A 870 -8.73 -35.55 -0.72
C PRO A 870 -8.08 -35.04 -2.02
N VAL A 871 -6.75 -35.00 -2.01
CA VAL A 871 -5.92 -34.74 -3.18
C VAL A 871 -5.13 -36.00 -3.48
N THR A 872 -5.17 -36.45 -4.71
CA THR A 872 -4.40 -37.64 -5.17
C THR A 872 -3.31 -37.17 -6.11
N ALA A 873 -2.06 -37.46 -5.77
CA ALA A 873 -0.88 -37.20 -6.58
C ALA A 873 -0.36 -38.54 -7.13
N ARG A 874 -0.41 -38.74 -8.45
CA ARG A 874 0.03 -39.95 -9.15
C ARG A 874 1.42 -39.75 -9.72
N LYS A 875 2.35 -40.59 -9.31
CA LYS A 875 3.74 -40.62 -9.78
C LYS A 875 3.88 -41.25 -11.15
N SER A 876 5.04 -41.08 -11.80
CA SER A 876 5.34 -41.66 -13.12
C SER A 876 5.39 -43.21 -13.13
N ASP A 877 5.67 -43.83 -11.97
CA ASP A 877 5.65 -45.26 -11.78
C ASP A 877 4.25 -45.84 -11.53
N GLY A 878 3.22 -45.01 -11.52
CA GLY A 878 1.82 -45.36 -11.28
C GLY A 878 1.42 -45.41 -9.81
N THR A 879 2.36 -45.18 -8.86
CA THR A 879 2.04 -45.11 -7.43
C THR A 879 1.29 -43.80 -7.12
N CYS A 880 0.38 -43.85 -6.16
CA CYS A 880 -0.42 -42.71 -5.76
C CYS A 880 -0.13 -42.31 -4.30
N VAL A 881 -0.01 -41.04 -4.07
CA VAL A 881 0.00 -40.43 -2.73
C VAL A 881 -1.32 -39.68 -2.58
N THR A 882 -2.14 -40.09 -1.61
CA THR A 882 -3.39 -39.41 -1.29
C THR A 882 -3.24 -38.74 0.08
N PHE A 883 -3.56 -37.45 0.15
CA PHE A 883 -3.52 -36.67 1.37
C PHE A 883 -4.76 -35.76 1.46
N ILE A 884 -5.07 -35.30 2.67
CA ILE A 884 -6.24 -34.46 2.92
C ILE A 884 -5.79 -33.01 2.96
N THR A 885 -6.57 -32.13 2.37
CA THR A 885 -6.37 -30.68 2.42
C THR A 885 -7.62 -30.00 2.95
N THR A 886 -7.43 -28.86 3.62
CA THR A 886 -8.53 -27.98 4.04
C THR A 886 -8.79 -26.95 2.94
N VAL A 887 -10.05 -26.84 2.51
CA VAL A 887 -10.50 -25.78 1.59
C VAL A 887 -10.49 -24.44 2.33
N ARG A 888 -9.75 -23.47 1.82
CA ARG A 888 -9.67 -22.14 2.41
C ARG A 888 -10.62 -21.16 1.71
N ILE A 889 -11.81 -21.63 1.46
CA ILE A 889 -13.01 -20.81 1.25
C ILE A 889 -13.66 -20.74 2.64
N ASP A 890 -13.64 -19.57 3.26
CA ASP A 890 -13.87 -19.45 4.70
C ASP A 890 -15.32 -19.05 5.01
N THR A 891 -16.12 -18.65 3.98
CA THR A 891 -17.49 -18.17 4.13
C THR A 891 -18.46 -18.75 3.08
N PRO A 892 -19.77 -18.80 3.39
CA PRO A 892 -20.78 -19.19 2.40
C PRO A 892 -20.86 -18.26 1.19
N VAL A 893 -20.59 -16.97 1.37
CA VAL A 893 -20.59 -15.99 0.28
C VAL A 893 -19.42 -16.24 -0.67
N GLU A 894 -18.25 -16.61 -0.15
CA GLU A 894 -17.09 -16.99 -0.97
C GLU A 894 -17.34 -18.27 -1.77
N ILE A 895 -18.15 -19.23 -1.26
CA ILE A 895 -18.60 -20.40 -2.05
C ILE A 895 -19.39 -19.94 -3.27
N GLU A 896 -20.27 -18.93 -3.12
CA GLU A 896 -21.02 -18.36 -4.23
C GLU A 896 -20.09 -17.68 -5.25
N TYR A 897 -19.09 -16.93 -4.78
CA TYR A 897 -18.08 -16.31 -5.66
C TYR A 897 -17.30 -17.35 -6.46
N TYR A 898 -16.78 -18.36 -5.79
CA TYR A 898 -16.04 -19.44 -6.45
C TYR A 898 -16.90 -20.20 -7.47
N ARG A 899 -18.16 -20.50 -7.12
CA ARG A 899 -19.15 -21.14 -7.99
C ARG A 899 -19.40 -20.35 -9.27
N ASN A 900 -19.48 -19.04 -9.19
CA ASN A 900 -19.69 -18.16 -10.34
C ASN A 900 -18.43 -17.87 -11.16
N GLY A 901 -17.26 -18.37 -10.75
CA GLY A 901 -15.98 -18.11 -11.40
C GLY A 901 -15.30 -16.82 -10.94
N GLY A 902 -15.84 -16.16 -9.92
CA GLY A 902 -15.27 -14.97 -9.29
C GLY A 902 -16.33 -14.00 -8.76
N ILE A 903 -15.87 -13.02 -7.99
CA ILE A 903 -16.75 -12.03 -7.35
C ILE A 903 -17.39 -11.10 -8.39
N LEU A 904 -16.63 -10.62 -9.37
CA LEU A 904 -17.14 -9.69 -10.40
C LEU A 904 -18.18 -10.36 -11.29
N GLN A 905 -17.95 -11.62 -11.66
CA GLN A 905 -18.90 -12.42 -12.42
C GLN A 905 -20.20 -12.64 -11.61
N THR A 906 -20.09 -12.88 -10.32
CA THR A 906 -21.25 -13.00 -9.42
C THR A 906 -22.07 -11.72 -9.40
N VAL A 907 -21.40 -10.58 -9.18
CA VAL A 907 -22.07 -9.28 -9.13
C VAL A 907 -22.71 -8.92 -10.46
N LEU A 908 -22.01 -9.15 -11.59
CA LEU A 908 -22.53 -8.84 -12.91
C LEU A 908 -23.80 -9.66 -13.22
N ARG A 909 -23.82 -10.97 -12.93
CA ARG A 909 -25.01 -11.80 -13.10
C ARG A 909 -26.17 -11.34 -12.23
N LYS A 910 -25.91 -10.98 -10.98
CA LYS A 910 -26.93 -10.41 -10.08
C LYS A 910 -27.52 -9.10 -10.62
N LEU A 911 -26.70 -8.25 -11.24
CA LEU A 911 -27.15 -7.00 -11.84
C LEU A 911 -27.86 -7.21 -13.18
N LEU A 912 -27.49 -8.23 -13.94
CA LEU A 912 -28.16 -8.60 -15.19
C LEU A 912 -29.56 -9.17 -14.94
N ALA A 913 -29.74 -10.00 -13.90
CA ALA A 913 -31.00 -10.63 -13.53
C ALA A 913 -32.06 -9.64 -13.02
N LYS A 914 -31.69 -8.43 -12.66
CA LYS A 914 -32.56 -7.32 -12.23
C LYS A 914 -32.95 -6.43 -13.37
#